data_5a081b194121e8e1c709af0a7b4920a5
#
_entry.id   5a081b194121e8e1c709af0a7b4920a5
#
_cell.length_a   1.000
_cell.length_b   1.000
_cell.length_c   1.000
_cell.angle_alpha   90.00
_cell.angle_beta   90.00
_cell.angle_gamma   90.00
#
_symmetry.space_group_name_H-M   'P 1'
#
loop_
_entity.id
_entity.type
_entity.pdbx_description
1 polymer ?
#
loop_
_entity_poly.entity_id
_entity_poly.type
_entity_poly.pdbx_seq_one_letter_code
_entity_poly.pdbx_strand_id
1 'polypeptide(L)'
;MKKIMKRNYKILLLLILLAFASCSFTTKTFADPDKDKLLIQVITYVLQQGHFDPIVMDDAFSEQLFKDYVENLDPAKHYFYESDIEDFKKFETNIDDQLKVYDITFFNITYNVILKRIEEAKIMYKEALAEPFDYTQDETFNTDYDKVSYVKNKREMKELWRKEMKFSTLSNYDDLYTEEKNSKEKDSTYVMKSDQEIEKEAREATLKYMDIYFNDVIDDLKREDWFEVYVNTIVGEFDPHTYYLAPKSKEDFDTKMSGKLEGIGARLQKRMDYIKIVELISGGPAWRSNELEVEDVILKVKQENEEYALNIVGMPINDAIKFIKGPKGTKVTLTIKKVDGTIKEVTLIRDIIQFDETYAKASLVEKDNVKFGVIDLPSFYLDMNNYKKLNAAVDVKREIEQLKAEGIQGLVLDLRDNGGGSLPAVVDMAGLFIENGPVVQVRSTGEPKQVLEDRDRSITWDGPLVILVNELSASASEIMAAAMQDYKRAIIIGSKQTYGKGTVQNVIDLNGWVRNNTNGDLGALALTTQKYYRISGGSVQLEGVKSDVVVPGKFSFIDVGEKDKENALPWDEIDSAKYSTWSNYFDYAAAIKNSNERMNNNHQLNLIEENAQWVKSKIDEKSVPLNYDKYKAKIALNNKEAERFEEINKYKTNLTFQSPLYEKELFAKDTTDLKEKRERWHQSLSQDVYVEEALNVLEDLKTSYNIKKVATVKN
;
A
#
# COMPACT_ATOMS: atom_id res chain seq x y z
N MET A 1 72.29 -3.17 -22.14
CA MET A 1 70.98 -3.22 -22.73
C MET A 1 69.94 -4.00 -21.90
N LYS A 2 70.18 -5.22 -21.39
CA LYS A 2 69.17 -6.00 -20.59
C LYS A 2 68.68 -5.32 -19.28
N LYS A 3 69.47 -4.48 -18.62
CA LYS A 3 69.08 -3.77 -17.38
C LYS A 3 68.17 -2.55 -17.63
N ILE A 4 68.30 -1.89 -18.77
CA ILE A 4 67.47 -0.74 -19.16
C ILE A 4 66.11 -1.22 -19.64
N MET A 5 66.04 -2.35 -20.40
CA MET A 5 64.81 -2.97 -20.82
C MET A 5 63.94 -3.46 -19.63
N LYS A 6 64.55 -4.04 -18.58
CA LYS A 6 63.79 -4.47 -17.38
C LYS A 6 63.27 -3.29 -16.55
N ARG A 7 63.88 -2.13 -16.58
CA ARG A 7 63.45 -0.91 -15.88
C ARG A 7 62.26 -0.27 -16.61
N ASN A 8 62.33 -0.23 -17.93
CA ASN A 8 61.24 0.32 -18.74
C ASN A 8 59.99 -0.59 -18.74
N TYR A 9 60.19 -1.91 -18.65
CA TYR A 9 59.06 -2.87 -18.53
C TYR A 9 58.31 -2.72 -17.19
N LYS A 10 59.03 -2.45 -16.08
CA LYS A 10 58.40 -2.17 -14.80
C LYS A 10 57.66 -0.83 -14.77
N ILE A 11 58.18 0.18 -15.45
CA ILE A 11 57.52 1.49 -15.60
C ILE A 11 56.32 1.38 -16.51
N LEU A 12 56.39 0.60 -17.59
CA LEU A 12 55.26 0.31 -18.47
C LEU A 12 54.18 -0.49 -17.74
N LEU A 13 54.57 -1.48 -16.92
CA LEU A 13 53.62 -2.25 -16.08
C LEU A 13 52.95 -1.40 -15.01
N LEU A 14 53.72 -0.43 -14.42
CA LEU A 14 53.17 0.52 -13.45
C LEU A 14 52.21 1.53 -14.11
N LEU A 15 52.49 1.97 -15.32
CA LEU A 15 51.62 2.83 -16.12
C LEU A 15 50.37 2.09 -16.60
N ILE A 16 50.45 0.79 -16.92
CA ILE A 16 49.32 -0.05 -17.26
C ILE A 16 48.47 -0.33 -16.01
N LEU A 17 49.10 -0.59 -14.83
CA LEU A 17 48.36 -0.73 -13.56
C LEU A 17 47.71 0.58 -13.12
N LEU A 18 48.34 1.74 -13.33
CA LEU A 18 47.72 3.05 -13.10
C LEU A 18 46.59 3.35 -14.09
N ALA A 19 46.71 2.92 -15.35
CA ALA A 19 45.64 3.04 -16.34
C ALA A 19 44.47 2.09 -16.04
N PHE A 20 44.71 0.90 -15.49
CA PHE A 20 43.64 0.01 -15.01
C PHE A 20 43.01 0.47 -13.70
N ALA A 21 43.77 1.12 -12.81
CA ALA A 21 43.23 1.74 -11.59
C ALA A 21 42.40 3.00 -11.88
N SER A 22 42.62 3.67 -13.01
CA SER A 22 41.83 4.83 -13.45
C SER A 22 40.64 4.45 -14.33
N CYS A 23 40.51 3.18 -14.75
CA CYS A 23 39.36 2.69 -15.57
C CYS A 23 38.31 1.93 -14.77
N SER A 24 38.42 1.88 -13.42
CA SER A 24 37.41 1.19 -12.58
C SER A 24 36.44 2.14 -11.88
N PHE A 25 36.54 3.43 -12.15
CA PHE A 25 35.39 4.31 -11.94
C PHE A 25 34.60 4.40 -13.25
N THR A 26 33.72 3.43 -13.47
CA THR A 26 32.57 3.71 -14.31
C THR A 26 31.83 4.84 -13.64
N THR A 27 32.08 6.07 -14.08
CA THR A 27 31.20 7.20 -13.82
C THR A 27 29.82 6.73 -14.26
N LYS A 28 28.92 6.46 -13.27
CA LYS A 28 27.49 6.38 -13.56
C LYS A 28 27.21 7.60 -14.44
N THR A 29 26.79 7.38 -15.67
CA THR A 29 26.36 8.46 -16.54
C THR A 29 25.19 9.10 -15.82
N PHE A 30 25.40 10.33 -15.35
CA PHE A 30 24.36 11.09 -14.68
C PHE A 30 23.19 11.22 -15.65
N ALA A 31 21.95 11.04 -15.14
CA ALA A 31 20.74 11.42 -15.84
C ALA A 31 20.88 12.91 -16.23
N ASP A 32 20.30 13.28 -17.39
CA ASP A 32 20.44 14.62 -17.96
C ASP A 32 20.06 15.68 -16.91
N PRO A 33 21.01 16.53 -16.44
CA PRO A 33 20.71 17.57 -15.45
C PRO A 33 19.66 18.57 -15.94
N ASP A 34 19.55 18.77 -17.25
CA ASP A 34 18.58 19.67 -17.85
C ASP A 34 17.16 19.12 -17.68
N LYS A 35 16.97 17.80 -17.73
CA LYS A 35 15.66 17.14 -17.45
C LYS A 35 15.18 17.41 -16.02
N ASP A 36 16.07 17.29 -15.02
CA ASP A 36 15.70 17.50 -13.63
C ASP A 36 15.29 18.95 -13.35
N LYS A 37 16.06 19.91 -13.91
CA LYS A 37 15.71 21.34 -13.83
C LYS A 37 14.37 21.64 -14.50
N LEU A 38 14.14 21.06 -15.67
CA LEU A 38 12.87 21.19 -16.38
C LEU A 38 11.73 20.63 -15.56
N LEU A 39 11.94 19.47 -14.91
CA LEU A 39 10.93 18.86 -14.05
C LEU A 39 10.57 19.76 -12.86
N ILE A 40 11.56 20.31 -12.15
CA ILE A 40 11.33 21.30 -11.09
C ILE A 40 10.57 22.51 -11.61
N GLN A 41 10.95 23.05 -12.77
CA GLN A 41 10.26 24.18 -13.39
C GLN A 41 8.78 23.91 -13.64
N VAL A 42 8.46 22.76 -14.24
CA VAL A 42 7.07 22.40 -14.56
C VAL A 42 6.28 22.14 -13.28
N ILE A 43 6.84 21.37 -12.34
CA ILE A 43 6.16 21.03 -11.09
C ILE A 43 5.89 22.28 -10.25
N THR A 44 6.87 23.14 -10.01
CA THR A 44 6.67 24.36 -9.22
C THR A 44 5.64 25.30 -9.86
N TYR A 45 5.61 25.39 -11.19
CA TYR A 45 4.57 26.15 -11.90
C TYR A 45 3.19 25.53 -11.71
N VAL A 46 3.05 24.21 -11.88
CA VAL A 46 1.76 23.51 -11.74
C VAL A 46 1.24 23.57 -10.30
N LEU A 47 2.11 23.46 -9.30
CA LEU A 47 1.76 23.60 -7.88
C LEU A 47 1.20 25.01 -7.61
N GLN A 48 1.90 26.06 -8.03
CA GLN A 48 1.49 27.44 -7.77
C GLN A 48 0.20 27.84 -8.49
N GLN A 49 -0.10 27.27 -9.66
CA GLN A 49 -1.26 27.64 -10.46
C GLN A 49 -2.46 26.71 -10.27
N GLY A 50 -2.23 25.46 -9.90
CA GLY A 50 -3.25 24.42 -9.93
C GLY A 50 -3.61 23.79 -8.58
N HIS A 51 -2.78 23.97 -7.55
CA HIS A 51 -3.07 23.42 -6.23
C HIS A 51 -4.29 24.15 -5.59
N PHE A 52 -5.09 23.38 -4.84
CA PHE A 52 -6.29 23.92 -4.17
C PHE A 52 -5.96 25.05 -3.20
N ASP A 53 -4.91 24.93 -2.44
CA ASP A 53 -4.43 25.90 -1.45
C ASP A 53 -2.91 26.08 -1.62
N PRO A 54 -2.47 26.85 -2.65
CA PRO A 54 -1.04 26.98 -2.94
C PRO A 54 -0.35 27.76 -1.84
N ILE A 55 0.71 27.16 -1.28
CA ILE A 55 1.53 27.79 -0.24
C ILE A 55 2.61 28.69 -0.84
N VAL A 56 3.07 29.65 -0.03
CA VAL A 56 4.18 30.55 -0.39
C VAL A 56 5.50 29.80 -0.15
N MET A 57 6.31 29.71 -1.20
CA MET A 57 7.66 29.16 -1.06
C MET A 57 8.59 30.27 -0.55
N ASP A 58 8.82 30.30 0.76
CA ASP A 58 9.68 31.24 1.48
C ASP A 58 10.63 30.49 2.43
N ASP A 59 11.34 31.24 3.30
CA ASP A 59 12.30 30.64 4.25
C ASP A 59 11.64 29.59 5.15
N ALA A 60 10.41 29.80 5.59
CA ALA A 60 9.68 28.84 6.44
C ALA A 60 9.37 27.54 5.69
N PHE A 61 8.99 27.65 4.41
CA PHE A 61 8.86 26.50 3.53
C PHE A 61 10.21 25.77 3.38
N SER A 62 11.32 26.52 3.19
CA SER A 62 12.66 25.93 3.08
C SER A 62 13.07 25.15 4.33
N GLU A 63 12.82 25.72 5.53
CA GLU A 63 13.15 25.10 6.81
C GLU A 63 12.39 23.76 6.99
N GLN A 64 11.09 23.71 6.66
CA GLN A 64 10.31 22.47 6.75
C GLN A 64 10.76 21.45 5.72
N LEU A 65 10.89 21.86 4.45
CA LEU A 65 11.37 21.01 3.37
C LEU A 65 12.77 20.43 3.67
N PHE A 66 13.67 21.24 4.23
CA PHE A 66 14.99 20.79 4.66
C PHE A 66 14.91 19.65 5.67
N LYS A 67 14.13 19.86 6.72
CA LYS A 67 13.92 18.86 7.78
C LYS A 67 13.38 17.55 7.19
N ASP A 68 12.28 17.63 6.47
CA ASP A 68 11.56 16.45 5.98
C ASP A 68 12.37 15.71 4.89
N TYR A 69 13.08 16.43 4.04
CA TYR A 69 13.92 15.79 3.04
C TYR A 69 15.14 15.07 3.64
N VAL A 70 15.81 15.66 4.62
CA VAL A 70 16.91 14.99 5.32
C VAL A 70 16.43 13.76 6.07
N GLU A 71 15.25 13.82 6.69
CA GLU A 71 14.64 12.71 7.37
C GLU A 71 14.20 11.61 6.39
N ASN A 72 13.64 11.98 5.24
CA ASN A 72 13.29 11.02 4.17
C ASN A 72 14.50 10.31 3.56
N LEU A 73 15.68 10.95 3.54
CA LEU A 73 16.90 10.30 3.08
C LEU A 73 17.50 9.31 4.07
N ASP A 74 17.34 9.55 5.36
CA ASP A 74 17.92 8.72 6.42
C ASP A 74 16.97 8.60 7.64
N PRO A 75 15.79 7.97 7.46
CA PRO A 75 14.75 7.92 8.49
C PRO A 75 15.18 7.17 9.76
N ALA A 76 16.11 6.23 9.64
CA ALA A 76 16.66 5.48 10.76
C ALA A 76 17.93 6.14 11.37
N LYS A 77 18.41 7.24 10.78
CA LYS A 77 19.62 7.98 11.18
C LYS A 77 20.87 7.12 11.30
N HIS A 78 21.01 6.17 10.37
CA HIS A 78 22.14 5.22 10.36
C HIS A 78 23.09 5.40 9.17
N TYR A 79 22.94 6.52 8.42
CA TYR A 79 23.86 6.90 7.36
C TYR A 79 24.58 8.21 7.67
N PHE A 80 23.84 9.30 7.93
CA PHE A 80 24.43 10.61 8.13
C PHE A 80 25.09 10.78 9.50
N TYR A 81 26.11 11.60 9.53
CA TYR A 81 26.71 12.14 10.75
C TYR A 81 26.15 13.51 11.09
N GLU A 82 26.26 13.92 12.36
CA GLU A 82 25.94 15.29 12.79
C GLU A 82 26.64 16.35 11.93
N SER A 83 27.90 16.09 11.51
CA SER A 83 28.66 16.98 10.62
C SER A 83 28.06 17.10 9.22
N ASP A 84 27.42 16.07 8.68
CA ASP A 84 26.76 16.14 7.38
C ASP A 84 25.53 17.05 7.47
N ILE A 85 24.78 16.94 8.57
CA ILE A 85 23.62 17.79 8.83
C ILE A 85 24.05 19.25 9.00
N GLU A 86 25.13 19.51 9.74
CA GLU A 86 25.67 20.88 9.86
C GLU A 86 26.14 21.46 8.51
N ASP A 87 26.70 20.62 7.63
CA ASP A 87 27.04 21.03 6.27
C ASP A 87 25.82 21.29 5.39
N PHE A 88 24.71 20.60 5.62
CA PHE A 88 23.45 20.81 4.91
C PHE A 88 22.72 22.06 5.39
N LYS A 89 22.81 22.44 6.66
CA LYS A 89 22.10 23.58 7.26
C LYS A 89 22.29 24.91 6.54
N LYS A 90 23.37 25.10 5.80
CA LYS A 90 23.56 26.32 4.98
C LYS A 90 22.51 26.48 3.87
N PHE A 91 21.74 25.42 3.58
CA PHE A 91 20.64 25.44 2.63
C PHE A 91 19.28 25.57 3.29
N GLU A 92 19.19 25.46 4.63
CA GLU A 92 17.95 25.37 5.39
C GLU A 92 16.92 26.47 5.06
N THR A 93 17.41 27.71 4.82
CA THR A 93 16.58 28.87 4.43
C THR A 93 16.75 29.29 2.97
N ASN A 94 17.34 28.45 2.11
CA ASN A 94 17.67 28.86 0.74
C ASN A 94 17.14 27.87 -0.33
N ILE A 95 16.38 26.85 0.05
CA ILE A 95 15.88 25.86 -0.92
C ILE A 95 14.81 26.48 -1.80
N ASP A 96 13.95 27.34 -1.25
CA ASP A 96 12.93 28.10 -2.01
C ASP A 96 13.57 28.99 -3.07
N ASP A 97 14.68 29.66 -2.75
CA ASP A 97 15.42 30.48 -3.71
C ASP A 97 16.05 29.63 -4.83
N GLN A 98 16.55 28.43 -4.51
CA GLN A 98 16.99 27.46 -5.52
C GLN A 98 15.84 27.03 -6.41
N LEU A 99 14.68 26.71 -5.84
CA LEU A 99 13.48 26.31 -6.60
C LEU A 99 12.99 27.42 -7.53
N LYS A 100 13.05 28.70 -7.10
CA LYS A 100 12.67 29.87 -7.93
C LYS A 100 13.54 30.02 -9.17
N VAL A 101 14.80 29.57 -9.13
CA VAL A 101 15.74 29.60 -10.27
C VAL A 101 16.00 28.20 -10.85
N TYR A 102 15.24 27.21 -10.43
CA TYR A 102 15.32 25.81 -10.89
C TYR A 102 16.70 25.19 -10.64
N ASP A 103 17.36 25.60 -9.57
CA ASP A 103 18.64 25.03 -9.12
C ASP A 103 18.40 23.81 -8.23
N ILE A 104 19.18 22.75 -8.44
CA ILE A 104 19.11 21.48 -7.72
C ILE A 104 20.41 21.20 -6.96
N THR A 105 21.12 22.26 -6.58
CA THR A 105 22.44 22.14 -5.90
C THR A 105 22.29 21.41 -4.57
N PHE A 106 21.26 21.67 -3.79
CA PHE A 106 21.02 20.99 -2.53
C PHE A 106 20.82 19.48 -2.74
N PHE A 107 19.96 19.08 -3.67
CA PHE A 107 19.81 17.68 -4.04
C PHE A 107 21.12 17.02 -4.44
N ASN A 108 21.91 17.66 -5.31
CA ASN A 108 23.18 17.08 -5.77
C ASN A 108 24.19 16.87 -4.63
N ILE A 109 24.23 17.78 -3.66
CA ILE A 109 25.11 17.66 -2.49
C ILE A 109 24.66 16.51 -1.59
N THR A 110 23.39 16.46 -1.21
CA THR A 110 22.85 15.42 -0.34
C THR A 110 22.93 14.04 -0.99
N TYR A 111 22.64 13.94 -2.30
CA TYR A 111 22.79 12.71 -3.08
C TYR A 111 24.22 12.17 -3.07
N ASN A 112 25.23 13.03 -3.27
CA ASN A 112 26.62 12.59 -3.22
C ASN A 112 27.04 12.13 -1.82
N VAL A 113 26.53 12.79 -0.78
CA VAL A 113 26.82 12.41 0.60
C VAL A 113 26.16 11.11 0.97
N ILE A 114 24.87 10.90 0.66
CA ILE A 114 24.18 9.65 0.99
C ILE A 114 24.84 8.45 0.30
N LEU A 115 25.20 8.55 -0.98
CA LEU A 115 25.91 7.47 -1.66
C LEU A 115 27.23 7.12 -0.97
N LYS A 116 28.00 8.14 -0.55
CA LYS A 116 29.22 7.91 0.21
C LYS A 116 28.94 7.19 1.54
N ARG A 117 27.89 7.60 2.25
CA ARG A 117 27.53 7.01 3.54
C ARG A 117 27.01 5.57 3.40
N ILE A 118 26.31 5.28 2.33
CA ILE A 118 25.91 3.90 1.96
C ILE A 118 27.13 3.00 1.79
N GLU A 119 28.16 3.46 1.07
CA GLU A 119 29.39 2.67 0.93
C GLU A 119 30.14 2.47 2.28
N GLU A 120 30.09 3.47 3.17
CA GLU A 120 30.62 3.32 4.53
C GLU A 120 29.79 2.29 5.35
N ALA A 121 28.46 2.31 5.22
CA ALA A 121 27.56 1.38 5.89
C ALA A 121 27.79 -0.07 5.44
N LYS A 122 28.02 -0.31 4.14
CA LYS A 122 28.39 -1.64 3.60
C LYS A 122 29.65 -2.23 4.23
N ILE A 123 30.58 -1.39 4.65
CA ILE A 123 31.77 -1.85 5.39
C ILE A 123 31.39 -2.13 6.84
N MET A 124 30.58 -1.26 7.47
CA MET A 124 30.29 -1.33 8.89
C MET A 124 29.45 -2.54 9.28
N TYR A 125 28.40 -2.89 8.52
CA TYR A 125 27.63 -4.09 8.85
C TYR A 125 28.44 -5.37 8.66
N LYS A 126 29.35 -5.44 7.64
CA LYS A 126 30.26 -6.56 7.44
C LYS A 126 31.25 -6.71 8.58
N GLU A 127 31.84 -5.58 9.02
CA GLU A 127 32.73 -5.58 10.19
C GLU A 127 31.99 -6.02 11.46
N ALA A 128 30.75 -5.54 11.67
CA ALA A 128 29.95 -5.91 12.83
C ALA A 128 29.57 -7.40 12.85
N LEU A 129 29.31 -7.99 11.68
CA LEU A 129 28.94 -9.41 11.53
C LEU A 129 30.16 -10.34 11.38
N ALA A 130 31.39 -9.82 11.35
CA ALA A 130 32.60 -10.66 11.27
C ALA A 130 32.89 -11.41 12.57
N GLU A 131 32.56 -10.81 13.72
CA GLU A 131 32.85 -11.35 15.04
C GLU A 131 31.56 -11.79 15.76
N PRO A 132 31.61 -12.82 16.61
CA PRO A 132 30.46 -13.26 17.39
C PRO A 132 29.94 -12.18 18.34
N PHE A 133 28.62 -12.13 18.52
CA PHE A 133 28.00 -11.23 19.49
C PHE A 133 27.98 -11.82 20.89
N ASP A 134 28.27 -10.98 21.89
CA ASP A 134 28.10 -11.33 23.30
C ASP A 134 26.68 -10.93 23.76
N TYR A 135 25.80 -11.93 23.85
CA TYR A 135 24.42 -11.74 24.30
C TYR A 135 24.24 -11.74 25.81
N THR A 136 25.31 -11.86 26.60
CA THR A 136 25.26 -11.75 28.05
C THR A 136 25.27 -10.31 28.54
N GLN A 137 25.73 -9.38 27.71
CA GLN A 137 25.79 -7.97 28.04
C GLN A 137 24.42 -7.34 28.17
N ASP A 138 24.25 -6.48 29.18
CA ASP A 138 23.02 -5.73 29.42
C ASP A 138 22.98 -4.47 28.54
N GLU A 139 22.62 -4.68 27.30
CA GLU A 139 22.49 -3.61 26.29
C GLU A 139 21.04 -3.52 25.79
N THR A 140 20.68 -2.36 25.27
CA THR A 140 19.40 -2.13 24.59
C THR A 140 19.60 -1.49 23.22
N PHE A 141 18.68 -1.75 22.31
CA PHE A 141 18.54 -1.07 21.03
C PHE A 141 17.29 -0.18 21.05
N ASN A 142 17.46 1.09 20.68
CA ASN A 142 16.35 2.04 20.60
C ASN A 142 15.76 2.02 19.19
N THR A 143 14.46 1.81 19.08
CA THR A 143 13.70 1.80 17.83
C THR A 143 12.85 3.07 17.64
N ASP A 144 13.01 4.09 18.51
CA ASP A 144 12.37 5.40 18.39
C ASP A 144 13.27 6.33 17.55
N TYR A 145 13.27 6.13 16.24
CA TYR A 145 14.13 6.88 15.33
C TYR A 145 13.82 8.37 15.28
N ASP A 146 12.59 8.78 15.58
CA ASP A 146 12.20 10.21 15.63
C ASP A 146 12.95 10.96 16.72
N LYS A 147 13.27 10.30 17.85
CA LYS A 147 13.95 10.89 19.01
C LYS A 147 15.45 10.61 19.08
N VAL A 148 15.98 9.82 18.14
CA VAL A 148 17.41 9.57 18.07
C VAL A 148 18.11 10.73 17.35
N SER A 149 19.25 11.18 17.87
CA SER A 149 20.10 12.19 17.22
C SER A 149 21.07 11.52 16.25
N TYR A 150 21.50 12.25 15.23
CA TYR A 150 22.61 11.82 14.38
C TYR A 150 23.90 11.64 15.18
N VAL A 151 24.64 10.62 14.84
CA VAL A 151 25.91 10.29 15.50
C VAL A 151 27.03 11.26 15.11
N LYS A 152 27.99 11.50 16.02
CA LYS A 152 29.03 12.53 15.84
C LYS A 152 30.21 12.07 14.98
N ASN A 153 30.47 10.78 14.95
CA ASN A 153 31.71 10.27 14.34
C ASN A 153 31.59 8.79 13.96
N LYS A 154 32.57 8.33 13.17
CA LYS A 154 32.65 6.96 12.67
C LYS A 154 32.63 5.89 13.76
N ARG A 155 33.16 6.16 14.96
CA ARG A 155 33.15 5.20 16.07
C ARG A 155 31.73 5.00 16.59
N GLU A 156 30.96 6.07 16.74
CA GLU A 156 29.57 6.00 17.17
C GLU A 156 28.69 5.34 16.10
N MET A 157 28.93 5.63 14.82
CA MET A 157 28.24 4.98 13.71
C MET A 157 28.52 3.46 13.68
N LYS A 158 29.76 3.04 13.85
CA LYS A 158 30.10 1.62 13.97
C LYS A 158 29.41 0.95 15.17
N GLU A 159 29.28 1.65 16.28
CA GLU A 159 28.57 1.13 17.45
C GLU A 159 27.05 1.02 17.20
N LEU A 160 26.46 1.99 16.49
CA LEU A 160 25.07 1.93 16.04
C LEU A 160 24.84 0.71 15.14
N TRP A 161 25.65 0.54 14.09
CA TRP A 161 25.60 -0.62 13.20
C TRP A 161 25.84 -1.94 13.96
N ARG A 162 26.76 -1.97 14.93
CA ARG A 162 26.97 -3.15 15.76
C ARG A 162 25.72 -3.55 16.53
N LYS A 163 25.04 -2.58 17.15
CA LYS A 163 23.81 -2.84 17.90
C LYS A 163 22.67 -3.26 17.01
N GLU A 164 22.53 -2.63 15.84
CA GLU A 164 21.48 -2.99 14.86
C GLU A 164 21.71 -4.41 14.32
N MET A 165 22.95 -4.76 13.95
CA MET A 165 23.28 -6.11 13.51
C MET A 165 23.13 -7.14 14.65
N LYS A 166 23.48 -6.78 15.88
CA LYS A 166 23.24 -7.62 17.05
C LYS A 166 21.75 -7.86 17.28
N PHE A 167 20.91 -6.84 17.14
CA PHE A 167 19.45 -6.94 17.22
C PHE A 167 18.89 -7.86 16.13
N SER A 168 19.26 -7.65 14.87
CA SER A 168 18.79 -8.47 13.74
C SER A 168 19.23 -9.93 13.88
N THR A 169 20.48 -10.16 14.35
CA THR A 169 21.01 -11.51 14.55
C THR A 169 20.37 -12.20 15.75
N LEU A 170 19.99 -11.44 16.79
CA LEU A 170 19.36 -11.99 18.00
C LEU A 170 18.01 -12.67 17.70
N SER A 171 17.22 -12.11 16.79
CA SER A 171 15.98 -12.76 16.33
C SER A 171 16.25 -14.07 15.62
N ASN A 172 17.20 -14.08 14.66
CA ASN A 172 17.60 -15.30 13.95
C ASN A 172 18.17 -16.37 14.91
N TYR A 173 18.91 -15.95 15.93
CA TYR A 173 19.47 -16.83 16.96
C TYR A 173 18.37 -17.50 17.79
N ASP A 174 17.37 -16.74 18.23
CA ASP A 174 16.25 -17.29 19.02
C ASP A 174 15.40 -18.27 18.21
N ASP A 175 15.16 -17.98 16.93
CA ASP A 175 14.44 -18.86 16.01
C ASP A 175 15.19 -20.21 15.84
N LEU A 176 16.49 -20.16 15.50
CA LEU A 176 17.32 -21.35 15.31
C LEU A 176 17.47 -22.15 16.61
N TYR A 177 17.69 -21.47 17.74
CA TYR A 177 17.77 -22.11 19.03
C TYR A 177 16.47 -22.83 19.40
N THR A 178 15.35 -22.21 19.13
CA THR A 178 14.02 -22.80 19.37
C THR A 178 13.79 -24.01 18.46
N GLU A 179 14.20 -23.97 17.20
CA GLU A 179 14.12 -25.09 16.26
C GLU A 179 14.95 -26.28 16.72
N GLU A 180 16.19 -26.05 17.14
CA GLU A 180 17.08 -27.07 17.71
C GLU A 180 16.48 -27.74 18.96
N LYS A 181 15.92 -26.91 19.86
CA LYS A 181 15.24 -27.38 21.07
C LYS A 181 14.02 -28.25 20.75
N ASN A 182 13.18 -27.80 19.83
CA ASN A 182 11.99 -28.54 19.39
C ASN A 182 12.38 -29.87 18.70
N SER A 183 13.47 -29.89 17.96
CA SER A 183 14.02 -31.13 17.35
C SER A 183 14.48 -32.11 18.40
N LYS A 184 15.14 -31.64 19.45
CA LYS A 184 15.56 -32.47 20.61
C LYS A 184 14.37 -32.99 21.40
N GLU A 185 13.31 -32.23 21.56
CA GLU A 185 12.08 -32.67 22.24
C GLU A 185 11.35 -33.75 21.44
N LYS A 186 11.36 -33.66 20.08
CA LYS A 186 10.74 -34.66 19.21
C LYS A 186 11.55 -35.95 19.08
N ASP A 187 12.86 -35.82 19.07
CA ASP A 187 13.79 -36.94 18.96
C ASP A 187 14.87 -36.85 20.04
N SER A 188 14.74 -37.69 21.08
CA SER A 188 15.71 -37.74 22.20
C SER A 188 17.15 -38.10 21.79
N THR A 189 17.33 -38.67 20.58
CA THR A 189 18.65 -38.99 20.02
C THR A 189 19.28 -37.84 19.25
N TYR A 190 18.50 -36.82 18.94
CA TYR A 190 18.99 -35.62 18.25
C TYR A 190 20.05 -34.92 19.09
N VAL A 191 21.17 -34.58 18.46
CA VAL A 191 22.26 -33.83 19.09
C VAL A 191 22.13 -32.38 18.67
N MET A 192 21.74 -31.53 19.61
CA MET A 192 21.65 -30.08 19.34
C MET A 192 23.01 -29.50 18.97
N LYS A 193 23.01 -28.52 18.08
CA LYS A 193 24.18 -27.68 17.84
C LYS A 193 24.57 -26.91 19.12
N SER A 194 25.82 -26.55 19.23
CA SER A 194 26.30 -25.67 20.29
C SER A 194 25.78 -24.23 20.09
N ASP A 195 25.69 -23.46 21.17
CA ASP A 195 25.30 -22.06 21.11
C ASP A 195 26.19 -21.24 20.16
N GLN A 196 27.48 -21.61 20.04
CA GLN A 196 28.42 -20.98 19.13
C GLN A 196 28.11 -21.30 17.66
N GLU A 197 27.70 -22.54 17.37
CA GLU A 197 27.29 -22.91 15.99
C GLU A 197 25.99 -22.24 15.61
N ILE A 198 25.00 -22.16 16.51
CA ILE A 198 23.73 -21.50 16.30
C ILE A 198 23.95 -20.00 16.08
N GLU A 199 24.80 -19.36 16.91
CA GLU A 199 25.15 -17.94 16.76
C GLU A 199 25.81 -17.65 15.40
N LYS A 200 26.73 -18.50 14.99
CA LYS A 200 27.39 -18.37 13.70
C LYS A 200 26.39 -18.45 12.54
N GLU A 201 25.50 -19.44 12.56
CA GLU A 201 24.46 -19.60 11.53
C GLU A 201 23.50 -18.40 11.51
N ALA A 202 23.09 -17.89 12.68
CA ALA A 202 22.24 -16.70 12.79
C ALA A 202 22.92 -15.47 12.20
N ARG A 203 24.20 -15.29 12.48
CA ARG A 203 25.02 -14.17 11.97
C ARG A 203 25.23 -14.28 10.45
N GLU A 204 25.48 -15.48 9.94
CA GLU A 204 25.57 -15.75 8.48
C GLU A 204 24.22 -15.47 7.77
N ALA A 205 23.08 -15.82 8.40
CA ALA A 205 21.77 -15.50 7.88
C ALA A 205 21.53 -13.98 7.83
N THR A 206 21.91 -13.25 8.88
CA THR A 206 21.84 -11.79 8.92
C THR A 206 22.74 -11.16 7.85
N LEU A 207 23.98 -11.65 7.69
CA LEU A 207 24.90 -11.18 6.66
C LEU A 207 24.30 -11.36 5.26
N LYS A 208 23.75 -12.52 4.98
CA LYS A 208 23.08 -12.81 3.70
C LYS A 208 21.90 -11.86 3.44
N TYR A 209 21.09 -11.58 4.46
CA TYR A 209 19.99 -10.62 4.35
C TYR A 209 20.49 -9.21 4.04
N MET A 210 21.53 -8.75 4.74
CA MET A 210 22.13 -7.43 4.51
C MET A 210 22.80 -7.32 3.13
N ASP A 211 23.48 -8.38 2.68
CA ASP A 211 24.05 -8.44 1.33
C ASP A 211 22.95 -8.32 0.25
N ILE A 212 21.81 -9.00 0.42
CA ILE A 212 20.65 -8.88 -0.48
C ILE A 212 20.09 -7.45 -0.42
N TYR A 213 19.90 -6.89 0.77
CA TYR A 213 19.37 -5.53 0.93
C TYR A 213 20.24 -4.49 0.22
N PHE A 214 21.56 -4.51 0.43
CA PHE A 214 22.44 -3.53 -0.19
C PHE A 214 22.64 -3.78 -1.69
N ASN A 215 22.82 -5.03 -2.12
CA ASN A 215 23.13 -5.32 -3.52
C ASN A 215 21.88 -5.33 -4.43
N ASP A 216 20.75 -5.82 -3.94
CA ASP A 216 19.54 -6.00 -4.76
C ASP A 216 18.50 -4.88 -4.58
N VAL A 217 18.58 -4.08 -3.47
CA VAL A 217 17.66 -2.98 -3.24
C VAL A 217 18.37 -1.64 -3.40
N ILE A 218 19.43 -1.39 -2.60
CA ILE A 218 20.08 -0.08 -2.56
C ILE A 218 20.90 0.18 -3.84
N ASP A 219 21.69 -0.79 -4.31
CA ASP A 219 22.52 -0.62 -5.51
C ASP A 219 21.72 -0.58 -6.80
N ASP A 220 20.50 -1.11 -6.81
CA ASP A 220 19.58 -1.02 -7.93
C ASP A 220 18.94 0.39 -8.06
N LEU A 221 18.96 1.22 -6.99
CA LEU A 221 18.46 2.59 -7.03
C LEU A 221 19.31 3.46 -7.95
N LYS A 222 18.63 4.10 -8.90
CA LYS A 222 19.22 5.07 -9.81
C LYS A 222 19.14 6.48 -9.23
N ARG A 223 19.88 7.41 -9.80
CA ARG A 223 19.79 8.83 -9.43
C ARG A 223 18.34 9.37 -9.56
N GLU A 224 17.59 8.86 -10.53
CA GLU A 224 16.20 9.22 -10.76
C GLU A 224 15.30 8.86 -9.57
N ASP A 225 15.53 7.70 -8.94
CA ASP A 225 14.76 7.26 -7.77
C ASP A 225 15.04 8.17 -6.55
N TRP A 226 16.30 8.57 -6.35
CA TRP A 226 16.67 9.55 -5.31
C TRP A 226 16.10 10.95 -5.60
N PHE A 227 16.03 11.32 -6.88
CA PHE A 227 15.44 12.59 -7.28
C PHE A 227 13.92 12.59 -7.10
N GLU A 228 13.28 11.44 -7.32
CA GLU A 228 11.84 11.27 -7.02
C GLU A 228 11.55 11.50 -5.52
N VAL A 229 12.42 11.06 -4.61
CA VAL A 229 12.31 11.37 -3.17
C VAL A 229 12.36 12.87 -2.92
N TYR A 230 13.32 13.58 -3.53
CA TYR A 230 13.44 15.04 -3.39
C TYR A 230 12.21 15.77 -3.90
N VAL A 231 11.76 15.42 -5.10
CA VAL A 231 10.56 16.01 -5.70
C VAL A 231 9.31 15.71 -4.87
N ASN A 232 9.18 14.47 -4.38
CA ASN A 232 8.02 14.09 -3.55
C ASN A 232 8.03 14.77 -2.19
N THR A 233 9.18 15.09 -1.61
CA THR A 233 9.21 15.93 -0.41
C THR A 233 8.73 17.36 -0.73
N ILE A 234 9.20 17.98 -1.83
CA ILE A 234 8.75 19.32 -2.25
C ILE A 234 7.23 19.40 -2.42
N VAL A 235 6.64 18.45 -3.13
CA VAL A 235 5.21 18.47 -3.41
C VAL A 235 4.38 18.09 -2.19
N GLY A 236 4.91 17.26 -1.30
CA GLY A 236 4.31 16.85 -0.03
C GLY A 236 4.15 17.97 0.99
N GLU A 237 4.95 19.05 0.86
CA GLU A 237 4.79 20.25 1.70
C GLU A 237 3.45 20.97 1.45
N PHE A 238 2.83 20.77 0.28
CA PHE A 238 1.56 21.39 -0.05
C PHE A 238 0.37 20.66 0.58
N ASP A 239 0.37 19.32 0.51
CA ASP A 239 -0.55 18.44 1.21
C ASP A 239 -0.09 16.97 1.07
N PRO A 240 -0.54 16.05 1.95
CA PRO A 240 -0.07 14.66 1.95
C PRO A 240 -0.54 13.81 0.76
N HIS A 241 -1.38 14.35 -0.12
CA HIS A 241 -1.95 13.65 -1.27
C HIS A 241 -1.49 14.21 -2.62
N THR A 242 -0.73 15.30 -2.61
CA THR A 242 -0.03 15.80 -3.78
C THR A 242 1.30 15.06 -3.90
N TYR A 243 1.49 14.30 -4.99
CA TYR A 243 2.71 13.54 -5.21
C TYR A 243 3.07 13.43 -6.68
N TYR A 244 4.37 13.38 -6.91
CA TYR A 244 4.93 13.15 -8.22
C TYR A 244 4.97 11.65 -8.53
N LEU A 245 4.57 11.31 -9.73
CA LEU A 245 4.64 9.97 -10.32
C LEU A 245 5.72 9.98 -11.39
N ALA A 246 6.90 9.49 -11.10
CA ALA A 246 7.87 9.19 -12.12
C ALA A 246 7.26 8.26 -13.19
N PRO A 247 7.80 8.20 -14.42
CA PRO A 247 7.16 7.47 -15.52
C PRO A 247 6.75 6.04 -15.17
N LYS A 248 7.59 5.34 -14.39
CA LYS A 248 7.28 4.00 -13.93
C LYS A 248 6.20 3.99 -12.84
N SER A 249 6.29 4.88 -11.87
CA SER A 249 5.30 5.03 -10.80
C SER A 249 3.93 5.39 -11.38
N LYS A 250 3.90 6.13 -12.49
CA LYS A 250 2.68 6.44 -13.26
C LYS A 250 2.06 5.19 -13.90
N GLU A 251 2.88 4.33 -14.50
CA GLU A 251 2.42 3.05 -15.08
C GLU A 251 1.81 2.13 -14.01
N ASP A 252 2.48 2.04 -12.87
CA ASP A 252 2.01 1.23 -11.74
C ASP A 252 0.71 1.81 -11.13
N PHE A 253 0.59 3.14 -11.05
CA PHE A 253 -0.63 3.83 -10.65
C PHE A 253 -1.81 3.53 -11.60
N ASP A 254 -1.61 3.65 -12.92
CA ASP A 254 -2.63 3.39 -13.92
C ASP A 254 -3.10 1.92 -13.87
N THR A 255 -2.17 1.01 -13.66
CA THR A 255 -2.45 -0.43 -13.48
C THR A 255 -3.33 -0.65 -12.25
N LYS A 256 -3.00 -0.01 -11.12
CA LYS A 256 -3.76 -0.12 -9.87
C LYS A 256 -5.17 0.47 -10.01
N MET A 257 -5.29 1.63 -10.65
CA MET A 257 -6.57 2.30 -10.86
C MET A 257 -7.49 1.55 -11.81
N SER A 258 -6.95 0.94 -12.86
CA SER A 258 -7.73 0.17 -13.83
C SER A 258 -8.02 -1.27 -13.39
N GLY A 259 -7.28 -1.80 -12.40
CA GLY A 259 -7.33 -3.21 -12.01
C GLY A 259 -6.84 -4.16 -13.10
N LYS A 260 -6.15 -3.64 -14.13
CA LYS A 260 -5.68 -4.38 -15.29
C LYS A 260 -4.17 -4.28 -15.43
N LEU A 261 -3.54 -5.42 -15.66
CA LEU A 261 -2.14 -5.51 -16.02
C LEU A 261 -2.04 -6.21 -17.38
N GLU A 262 -1.30 -5.66 -18.32
CA GLU A 262 -1.00 -6.36 -19.58
C GLU A 262 0.34 -7.09 -19.46
N GLY A 263 0.35 -8.40 -19.73
CA GLY A 263 1.56 -9.19 -19.62
C GLY A 263 1.33 -10.69 -19.57
N ILE A 264 2.18 -11.39 -18.84
CA ILE A 264 2.14 -12.86 -18.76
C ILE A 264 1.33 -13.41 -17.57
N GLY A 265 1.00 -12.58 -16.57
CA GLY A 265 0.26 -13.04 -15.39
C GLY A 265 1.13 -13.85 -14.41
N ALA A 266 2.32 -13.36 -14.11
CA ALA A 266 3.19 -13.91 -13.09
C ALA A 266 3.71 -12.79 -12.18
N ARG A 267 3.78 -13.05 -10.86
CA ARG A 267 4.49 -12.21 -9.91
C ARG A 267 5.94 -12.64 -9.86
N LEU A 268 6.83 -11.69 -10.02
CA LEU A 268 8.26 -11.92 -10.11
C LEU A 268 8.97 -11.32 -8.91
N GLN A 269 10.06 -11.96 -8.47
CA GLN A 269 10.94 -11.47 -7.42
C GLN A 269 12.39 -11.67 -7.83
N LYS A 270 13.22 -10.64 -7.67
CA LYS A 270 14.68 -10.79 -7.78
C LYS A 270 15.21 -11.46 -6.50
N ARG A 271 16.01 -12.51 -6.67
CA ARG A 271 16.76 -13.14 -5.59
C ARG A 271 18.21 -13.30 -6.06
N MET A 272 19.09 -12.50 -5.50
CA MET A 272 20.47 -12.35 -5.98
C MET A 272 20.46 -11.93 -7.47
N ASP A 273 21.13 -12.67 -8.33
CA ASP A 273 21.21 -12.39 -9.78
C ASP A 273 20.02 -12.93 -10.60
N TYR A 274 19.06 -13.59 -9.97
CA TYR A 274 18.02 -14.33 -10.67
C TYR A 274 16.62 -13.76 -10.43
N ILE A 275 15.83 -13.70 -11.50
CA ILE A 275 14.42 -13.36 -11.43
C ILE A 275 13.59 -14.64 -11.39
N LYS A 276 12.87 -14.83 -10.27
CA LYS A 276 12.04 -16.00 -10.01
C LYS A 276 10.56 -15.69 -10.11
N ILE A 277 9.79 -16.68 -10.54
CA ILE A 277 8.34 -16.69 -10.46
C ILE A 277 7.95 -17.07 -9.02
N VAL A 278 7.30 -16.16 -8.29
CA VAL A 278 6.84 -16.43 -6.93
C VAL A 278 5.34 -16.70 -6.85
N GLU A 279 4.59 -16.33 -7.90
CA GLU A 279 3.16 -16.60 -8.02
C GLU A 279 2.74 -16.58 -9.48
N LEU A 280 1.80 -17.44 -9.86
CA LEU A 280 1.10 -17.42 -11.14
C LEU A 280 -0.32 -16.89 -10.90
N ILE A 281 -0.69 -15.82 -11.62
CA ILE A 281 -2.03 -15.25 -11.52
C ILE A 281 -3.01 -16.17 -12.27
N SER A 282 -3.98 -16.69 -11.53
CA SER A 282 -4.99 -17.61 -12.07
C SER A 282 -5.70 -17.03 -13.29
N GLY A 283 -5.86 -17.85 -14.33
CA GLY A 283 -6.44 -17.41 -15.59
C GLY A 283 -5.53 -16.56 -16.48
N GLY A 284 -4.32 -16.18 -16.04
CA GLY A 284 -3.34 -15.46 -16.84
C GLY A 284 -2.63 -16.37 -17.86
N PRO A 285 -1.92 -15.80 -18.88
CA PRO A 285 -1.19 -16.59 -19.87
C PRO A 285 -0.19 -17.59 -19.30
N ALA A 286 0.59 -17.18 -18.31
CA ALA A 286 1.57 -18.05 -17.64
C ALA A 286 0.89 -19.24 -16.95
N TRP A 287 -0.19 -18.98 -16.24
CA TRP A 287 -1.00 -20.02 -15.58
C TRP A 287 -1.65 -20.97 -16.60
N ARG A 288 -2.29 -20.43 -17.67
CA ARG A 288 -2.94 -21.23 -18.71
C ARG A 288 -1.98 -22.09 -19.54
N SER A 289 -0.72 -21.69 -19.60
CA SER A 289 0.29 -22.45 -20.36
C SER A 289 0.55 -23.84 -19.77
N ASN A 290 0.38 -24.00 -18.46
CA ASN A 290 0.80 -25.18 -17.69
C ASN A 290 2.28 -25.56 -17.89
N GLU A 291 3.11 -24.61 -18.36
CA GLU A 291 4.53 -24.81 -18.63
C GLU A 291 5.42 -24.11 -17.63
N LEU A 292 4.86 -23.13 -16.89
CA LEU A 292 5.52 -22.37 -15.85
C LEU A 292 5.03 -22.79 -14.48
N GLU A 293 5.93 -22.74 -13.49
CA GLU A 293 5.67 -23.09 -12.11
C GLU A 293 6.29 -22.05 -11.15
N VAL A 294 5.79 -22.02 -9.92
CA VAL A 294 6.42 -21.23 -8.84
C VAL A 294 7.84 -21.77 -8.61
N GLU A 295 8.78 -20.88 -8.31
CA GLU A 295 10.23 -21.09 -8.19
C GLU A 295 10.99 -21.27 -9.52
N ASP A 296 10.33 -21.29 -10.68
CA ASP A 296 11.04 -21.20 -11.97
C ASP A 296 11.85 -19.90 -12.05
N VAL A 297 13.05 -20.00 -12.65
CA VAL A 297 13.96 -18.87 -12.85
C VAL A 297 13.95 -18.44 -14.31
N ILE A 298 13.72 -17.15 -14.57
CA ILE A 298 13.79 -16.60 -15.94
C ILE A 298 15.22 -16.18 -16.21
N LEU A 299 15.83 -16.81 -17.22
CA LEU A 299 17.23 -16.54 -17.63
C LEU A 299 17.29 -15.53 -18.78
N LYS A 300 16.39 -15.69 -19.79
CA LYS A 300 16.38 -14.84 -20.97
C LYS A 300 14.96 -14.54 -21.42
N VAL A 301 14.81 -13.38 -22.10
CA VAL A 301 13.55 -12.92 -22.69
C VAL A 301 13.77 -12.58 -24.15
N LYS A 302 12.88 -13.05 -25.05
CA LYS A 302 12.91 -12.77 -26.49
C LYS A 302 11.56 -12.22 -26.94
N GLN A 303 11.55 -11.08 -27.63
CA GLN A 303 10.35 -10.53 -28.26
C GLN A 303 10.08 -11.24 -29.60
N GLU A 304 8.85 -11.17 -30.10
CA GLU A 304 8.44 -11.82 -31.35
C GLU A 304 9.29 -11.41 -32.57
N ASN A 305 9.73 -10.14 -32.60
CA ASN A 305 10.46 -9.55 -33.73
C ASN A 305 11.99 -9.52 -33.53
N GLU A 306 12.51 -10.11 -32.44
CA GLU A 306 13.94 -10.14 -32.14
C GLU A 306 14.57 -11.46 -32.63
N GLU A 307 15.80 -11.37 -33.13
CA GLU A 307 16.56 -12.55 -33.55
C GLU A 307 17.15 -13.32 -32.36
N TYR A 308 17.60 -12.56 -31.32
CA TYR A 308 18.28 -13.10 -30.15
C TYR A 308 17.52 -12.85 -28.87
N ALA A 309 17.62 -13.77 -27.90
CA ALA A 309 17.06 -13.61 -26.58
C ALA A 309 18.00 -12.75 -25.70
N LEU A 310 17.44 -11.71 -25.05
CA LEU A 310 18.14 -10.88 -24.10
C LEU A 310 18.38 -11.65 -22.80
N ASN A 311 19.62 -11.71 -22.32
CA ASN A 311 19.95 -12.26 -21.00
C ASN A 311 19.56 -11.25 -19.91
N ILE A 312 18.74 -11.67 -18.95
CA ILE A 312 18.26 -10.81 -17.83
C ILE A 312 18.84 -11.22 -16.48
N VAL A 313 19.78 -12.18 -16.44
CA VAL A 313 20.49 -12.54 -15.20
C VAL A 313 21.34 -11.36 -14.74
N GLY A 314 21.22 -10.99 -13.46
CA GLY A 314 21.89 -9.82 -12.87
C GLY A 314 21.20 -8.48 -13.17
N MET A 315 20.18 -8.46 -14.05
CA MET A 315 19.46 -7.22 -14.38
C MET A 315 18.59 -6.77 -13.19
N PRO A 316 18.46 -5.44 -12.95
CA PRO A 316 17.46 -4.91 -12.02
C PRO A 316 16.07 -5.40 -12.39
N ILE A 317 15.27 -5.80 -11.39
CA ILE A 317 13.95 -6.41 -11.63
C ILE A 317 13.02 -5.50 -12.45
N ASN A 318 13.09 -4.20 -12.19
CA ASN A 318 12.27 -3.22 -12.89
C ASN A 318 12.63 -3.12 -14.38
N ASP A 319 13.88 -3.29 -14.73
CA ASP A 319 14.32 -3.27 -16.12
C ASP A 319 13.95 -4.59 -16.83
N ALA A 320 14.12 -5.74 -16.17
CA ALA A 320 13.73 -7.02 -16.71
C ALA A 320 12.19 -7.14 -16.94
N ILE A 321 11.39 -6.60 -16.02
CA ILE A 321 9.93 -6.58 -16.14
C ILE A 321 9.48 -5.84 -17.40
N LYS A 322 10.17 -4.77 -17.84
CA LYS A 322 9.86 -4.05 -19.09
C LYS A 322 9.91 -4.93 -20.33
N PHE A 323 10.79 -5.93 -20.34
CA PHE A 323 10.89 -6.89 -21.44
C PHE A 323 9.89 -8.04 -21.32
N ILE A 324 9.45 -8.39 -20.11
CA ILE A 324 8.49 -9.46 -19.86
C ILE A 324 7.05 -8.98 -20.07
N LYS A 325 6.70 -7.79 -19.54
CA LYS A 325 5.44 -7.10 -19.83
C LYS A 325 5.36 -6.68 -21.30
N GLY A 326 4.18 -6.33 -21.75
CA GLY A 326 3.95 -5.79 -23.09
C GLY A 326 2.48 -5.89 -23.51
N PRO A 327 2.09 -5.25 -24.62
CA PRO A 327 0.71 -5.15 -25.05
C PRO A 327 0.04 -6.51 -25.27
N LYS A 328 -1.25 -6.58 -24.94
CA LYS A 328 -2.11 -7.72 -25.21
C LYS A 328 -1.96 -8.21 -26.67
N GLY A 329 -1.86 -9.52 -26.84
CA GLY A 329 -1.75 -10.19 -28.15
C GLY A 329 -0.32 -10.30 -28.67
N THR A 330 0.66 -9.63 -28.06
CA THR A 330 2.07 -9.78 -28.45
C THR A 330 2.67 -11.05 -27.82
N LYS A 331 3.68 -11.64 -28.50
CA LYS A 331 4.34 -12.84 -28.01
C LYS A 331 5.65 -12.52 -27.29
N VAL A 332 5.91 -13.27 -26.24
CA VAL A 332 7.20 -13.31 -25.57
C VAL A 332 7.65 -14.74 -25.36
N THR A 333 8.91 -15.03 -25.63
CA THR A 333 9.53 -16.32 -25.34
C THR A 333 10.48 -16.17 -24.16
N LEU A 334 10.26 -16.95 -23.11
CA LEU A 334 11.07 -16.98 -21.91
C LEU A 334 11.96 -18.22 -21.92
N THR A 335 13.27 -18.05 -21.73
CA THR A 335 14.17 -19.17 -21.39
C THR A 335 14.16 -19.28 -19.86
N ILE A 336 13.61 -20.38 -19.37
CA ILE A 336 13.45 -20.64 -17.92
C ILE A 336 14.32 -21.79 -17.48
N LYS A 337 14.77 -21.75 -16.23
CA LYS A 337 15.38 -22.85 -15.51
C LYS A 337 14.38 -23.37 -14.48
N LYS A 338 13.97 -24.60 -14.64
CA LYS A 338 13.09 -25.31 -13.69
C LYS A 338 13.80 -25.61 -12.36
N VAL A 339 13.04 -25.96 -11.34
CA VAL A 339 13.56 -26.33 -10.02
C VAL A 339 14.49 -27.55 -10.11
N ASP A 340 14.24 -28.49 -11.02
CA ASP A 340 15.07 -29.66 -11.28
C ASP A 340 16.36 -29.35 -12.07
N GLY A 341 16.56 -28.08 -12.46
CA GLY A 341 17.70 -27.62 -13.23
C GLY A 341 17.53 -27.68 -14.75
N THR A 342 16.44 -28.23 -15.26
CA THR A 342 16.13 -28.28 -16.69
C THR A 342 15.95 -26.89 -17.27
N ILE A 343 16.52 -26.61 -18.44
CA ILE A 343 16.31 -25.37 -19.19
C ILE A 343 15.28 -25.59 -20.27
N LYS A 344 14.27 -24.74 -20.33
CA LYS A 344 13.17 -24.81 -21.30
C LYS A 344 12.86 -23.45 -21.89
N GLU A 345 12.43 -23.40 -23.14
CA GLU A 345 11.84 -22.19 -23.75
C GLU A 345 10.33 -22.31 -23.72
N VAL A 346 9.68 -21.27 -23.21
CA VAL A 346 8.22 -21.17 -23.12
C VAL A 346 7.77 -19.90 -23.82
N THR A 347 6.90 -20.05 -24.82
CA THR A 347 6.33 -18.91 -25.56
C THR A 347 4.93 -18.62 -25.06
N LEU A 348 4.70 -17.39 -24.65
CA LEU A 348 3.43 -16.91 -24.15
C LEU A 348 2.88 -15.80 -25.03
N ILE A 349 1.56 -15.75 -25.17
CA ILE A 349 0.85 -14.61 -25.76
C ILE A 349 0.37 -13.75 -24.59
N ARG A 350 0.84 -12.50 -24.53
CA ARG A 350 0.45 -11.57 -23.47
C ARG A 350 -1.05 -11.25 -23.55
N ASP A 351 -1.67 -11.10 -22.41
CA ASP A 351 -3.10 -10.81 -22.29
C ASP A 351 -3.33 -9.80 -21.16
N ILE A 352 -4.57 -9.32 -21.04
CA ILE A 352 -5.00 -8.55 -19.86
C ILE A 352 -5.13 -9.54 -18.72
N ILE A 353 -4.40 -9.25 -17.65
CA ILE A 353 -4.49 -9.95 -16.39
C ILE A 353 -5.51 -9.21 -15.52
N GLN A 354 -6.58 -9.88 -15.17
CA GLN A 354 -7.58 -9.36 -14.25
C GLN A 354 -7.33 -9.95 -12.86
N PHE A 355 -7.25 -9.08 -11.87
CA PHE A 355 -7.17 -9.51 -10.48
C PHE A 355 -8.59 -9.60 -9.95
N ASP A 356 -9.16 -10.79 -9.85
CA ASP A 356 -10.53 -11.02 -9.38
C ASP A 356 -10.82 -10.37 -8.01
N GLU A 357 -9.79 -10.18 -7.21
CA GLU A 357 -9.87 -9.57 -5.88
C GLU A 357 -10.06 -8.05 -5.93
N THR A 358 -9.85 -7.40 -7.08
CA THR A 358 -10.05 -5.95 -7.24
C THR A 358 -11.46 -5.55 -7.62
N TYR A 359 -12.31 -6.52 -7.98
CA TYR A 359 -13.67 -6.26 -8.44
C TYR A 359 -14.72 -6.55 -7.38
N ALA A 360 -15.87 -5.89 -7.52
CA ALA A 360 -17.03 -6.15 -6.68
C ALA A 360 -17.42 -7.64 -6.76
N LYS A 361 -17.73 -8.22 -5.61
CA LYS A 361 -18.22 -9.61 -5.49
C LYS A 361 -19.36 -9.68 -4.52
N ALA A 362 -20.27 -10.63 -4.74
CA ALA A 362 -21.49 -10.78 -3.96
C ALA A 362 -21.58 -12.15 -3.31
N SER A 363 -22.21 -12.19 -2.14
CA SER A 363 -22.59 -13.42 -1.45
C SER A 363 -24.02 -13.36 -0.99
N LEU A 364 -24.68 -14.51 -1.02
CA LEU A 364 -26.01 -14.73 -0.46
C LEU A 364 -25.86 -15.40 0.92
N VAL A 365 -26.64 -14.95 1.88
CA VAL A 365 -26.72 -15.57 3.21
C VAL A 365 -28.19 -15.70 3.62
N GLU A 366 -28.55 -16.81 4.25
CA GLU A 366 -29.88 -17.03 4.82
C GLU A 366 -29.80 -17.04 6.35
N LYS A 367 -30.60 -16.19 6.99
CA LYS A 367 -30.73 -16.09 8.43
C LYS A 367 -32.24 -16.07 8.78
N ASP A 368 -32.66 -16.98 9.65
CA ASP A 368 -34.07 -17.10 10.10
C ASP A 368 -35.07 -17.16 8.95
N ASN A 369 -34.76 -17.93 7.90
CA ASN A 369 -35.54 -18.08 6.65
C ASN A 369 -35.68 -16.76 5.84
N VAL A 370 -34.76 -15.80 6.06
CA VAL A 370 -34.68 -14.55 5.32
C VAL A 370 -33.37 -14.51 4.58
N LYS A 371 -33.38 -14.18 3.30
CA LYS A 371 -32.21 -14.03 2.47
C LYS A 371 -31.71 -12.59 2.51
N PHE A 372 -30.40 -12.44 2.69
CA PHE A 372 -29.67 -11.18 2.63
C PHE A 372 -28.54 -11.26 1.63
N GLY A 373 -28.18 -10.13 1.04
CA GLY A 373 -27.00 -9.99 0.18
C GLY A 373 -25.88 -9.28 0.89
N VAL A 374 -24.65 -9.70 0.62
CA VAL A 374 -23.42 -8.99 1.02
C VAL A 374 -22.62 -8.71 -0.23
N ILE A 375 -22.32 -7.45 -0.49
CA ILE A 375 -21.44 -7.02 -1.58
C ILE A 375 -20.18 -6.45 -0.97
N ASP A 376 -19.03 -7.02 -1.32
CA ASP A 376 -17.71 -6.51 -1.00
C ASP A 376 -17.20 -5.67 -2.18
N LEU A 377 -16.84 -4.43 -1.91
CA LEU A 377 -16.29 -3.49 -2.88
C LEU A 377 -14.90 -3.02 -2.44
N PRO A 378 -13.83 -3.58 -2.99
CA PRO A 378 -12.46 -3.23 -2.56
C PRO A 378 -11.98 -1.87 -3.03
N SER A 379 -12.54 -1.31 -4.12
CA SER A 379 -12.23 0.05 -4.58
C SER A 379 -13.32 0.58 -5.53
N PHE A 380 -13.37 1.91 -5.73
CA PHE A 380 -14.21 2.54 -6.76
C PHE A 380 -13.45 2.60 -8.08
N TYR A 381 -13.21 1.45 -8.70
CA TYR A 381 -12.47 1.33 -9.96
C TYR A 381 -13.26 1.86 -11.16
N LEU A 382 -12.52 2.37 -12.14
CA LEU A 382 -13.06 2.88 -13.39
C LEU A 382 -12.03 2.76 -14.51
N ASP A 383 -12.42 2.16 -15.64
CA ASP A 383 -11.64 2.22 -16.88
C ASP A 383 -12.12 3.40 -17.73
N MET A 384 -11.34 4.48 -17.77
CA MET A 384 -11.64 5.68 -18.52
C MET A 384 -11.84 5.43 -20.04
N ASN A 385 -11.16 4.43 -20.59
CA ASN A 385 -11.27 4.04 -22.00
C ASN A 385 -12.50 3.15 -22.27
N ASN A 386 -13.09 2.58 -21.21
CA ASN A 386 -14.18 1.60 -21.32
C ASN A 386 -15.25 1.78 -20.23
N TYR A 387 -15.59 3.02 -19.93
CA TYR A 387 -16.48 3.47 -18.88
C TYR A 387 -17.75 2.61 -18.70
N LYS A 388 -18.36 2.18 -19.81
CA LYS A 388 -19.61 1.39 -19.79
C LYS A 388 -19.40 -0.09 -19.46
N LYS A 389 -18.18 -0.60 -19.51
CA LYS A 389 -17.90 -2.02 -19.34
C LYS A 389 -17.15 -2.35 -18.05
N LEU A 390 -16.31 -1.44 -17.56
CA LEU A 390 -15.54 -1.65 -16.35
C LEU A 390 -15.67 -0.43 -15.45
N ASN A 391 -16.62 -0.50 -14.54
CA ASN A 391 -16.97 0.54 -13.59
C ASN A 391 -17.58 -0.12 -12.36
N ALA A 392 -17.11 0.22 -11.18
CA ALA A 392 -17.58 -0.31 -9.91
C ALA A 392 -19.10 -0.20 -9.74
N ALA A 393 -19.71 0.93 -10.18
CA ALA A 393 -21.17 1.10 -10.11
C ALA A 393 -21.94 0.13 -11.03
N VAL A 394 -21.39 -0.15 -12.23
CA VAL A 394 -22.00 -1.12 -13.17
C VAL A 394 -21.94 -2.53 -12.60
N ASP A 395 -20.82 -2.91 -12.00
CA ASP A 395 -20.67 -4.24 -11.40
C ASP A 395 -21.54 -4.37 -10.15
N VAL A 396 -21.55 -3.39 -9.24
CA VAL A 396 -22.44 -3.41 -8.06
C VAL A 396 -23.91 -3.43 -8.47
N LYS A 397 -24.31 -2.71 -9.52
CA LYS A 397 -25.67 -2.79 -10.07
C LYS A 397 -26.00 -4.22 -10.49
N ARG A 398 -25.12 -4.85 -11.26
CA ARG A 398 -25.28 -6.25 -11.69
C ARG A 398 -25.44 -7.19 -10.48
N GLU A 399 -24.57 -7.06 -9.48
CA GLU A 399 -24.65 -7.89 -8.26
C GLU A 399 -25.97 -7.69 -7.51
N ILE A 400 -26.43 -6.44 -7.36
CA ILE A 400 -27.73 -6.15 -6.75
C ILE A 400 -28.87 -6.80 -7.54
N GLU A 401 -28.89 -6.70 -8.87
CA GLU A 401 -29.93 -7.28 -9.72
C GLU A 401 -29.97 -8.81 -9.59
N GLN A 402 -28.81 -9.47 -9.53
CA GLN A 402 -28.70 -10.91 -9.32
C GLN A 402 -29.22 -11.32 -7.93
N LEU A 403 -28.79 -10.62 -6.89
CA LEU A 403 -29.24 -10.87 -5.52
C LEU A 403 -30.78 -10.64 -5.36
N LYS A 404 -31.31 -9.60 -6.02
CA LYS A 404 -32.78 -9.37 -6.07
C LYS A 404 -33.52 -10.53 -6.73
N ALA A 405 -33.00 -11.08 -7.82
CA ALA A 405 -33.60 -12.24 -8.48
C ALA A 405 -33.64 -13.47 -7.57
N GLU A 406 -32.72 -13.59 -6.61
CA GLU A 406 -32.71 -14.63 -5.60
C GLU A 406 -33.56 -14.31 -4.37
N GLY A 407 -34.19 -13.14 -4.31
CA GLY A 407 -35.19 -12.75 -3.31
C GLY A 407 -34.63 -12.22 -2.01
N ILE A 408 -33.47 -11.50 -2.03
CA ILE A 408 -32.94 -10.84 -0.84
C ILE A 408 -33.90 -9.80 -0.27
N GLN A 409 -33.85 -9.60 1.05
CA GLN A 409 -34.69 -8.64 1.77
C GLN A 409 -33.92 -7.57 2.51
N GLY A 410 -32.60 -7.59 2.40
CA GLY A 410 -31.68 -6.59 2.92
C GLY A 410 -30.31 -6.74 2.26
N LEU A 411 -29.53 -5.68 2.27
CA LEU A 411 -28.23 -5.61 1.60
C LEU A 411 -27.18 -5.01 2.54
N VAL A 412 -26.03 -5.64 2.61
CA VAL A 412 -24.80 -5.09 3.19
C VAL A 412 -23.88 -4.67 2.04
N LEU A 413 -23.41 -3.44 2.06
CA LEU A 413 -22.30 -2.97 1.22
C LEU A 413 -21.07 -2.81 2.09
N ASP A 414 -20.07 -3.64 1.87
CA ASP A 414 -18.82 -3.61 2.62
C ASP A 414 -17.79 -2.72 1.93
N LEU A 415 -17.44 -1.63 2.58
CA LEU A 415 -16.42 -0.65 2.16
C LEU A 415 -15.22 -0.62 3.11
N ARG A 416 -15.09 -1.60 3.99
CA ARG A 416 -13.91 -1.70 4.87
C ARG A 416 -12.66 -1.88 4.02
N ASP A 417 -11.55 -1.28 4.43
CA ASP A 417 -10.27 -1.28 3.73
C ASP A 417 -10.31 -0.67 2.29
N ASN A 418 -11.43 -0.05 1.89
CA ASN A 418 -11.59 0.60 0.60
C ASN A 418 -11.09 2.04 0.64
N GLY A 419 -9.87 2.29 0.13
CA GLY A 419 -9.23 3.61 0.08
C GLY A 419 -9.87 4.62 -0.90
N GLY A 420 -11.02 4.29 -1.50
CA GLY A 420 -11.72 5.17 -2.44
C GLY A 420 -11.55 4.80 -3.91
N GLY A 421 -11.35 5.81 -4.75
CA GLY A 421 -11.20 5.66 -6.20
C GLY A 421 -11.93 6.76 -6.99
N SER A 422 -12.61 6.37 -8.05
CA SER A 422 -13.22 7.28 -9.02
C SER A 422 -14.41 8.06 -8.46
N LEU A 423 -14.34 9.39 -8.50
CA LEU A 423 -15.44 10.29 -8.14
C LEU A 423 -16.69 10.09 -9.03
N PRO A 424 -16.60 9.98 -10.37
CA PRO A 424 -17.75 9.60 -11.19
C PRO A 424 -18.38 8.25 -10.79
N ALA A 425 -17.57 7.24 -10.50
CA ALA A 425 -18.09 5.91 -10.13
C ALA A 425 -18.89 5.93 -8.82
N VAL A 426 -18.48 6.71 -7.80
CA VAL A 426 -19.24 6.82 -6.55
C VAL A 426 -20.54 7.59 -6.73
N VAL A 427 -20.57 8.61 -7.60
CA VAL A 427 -21.81 9.34 -7.92
C VAL A 427 -22.82 8.40 -8.59
N ASP A 428 -22.40 7.64 -9.62
CA ASP A 428 -23.23 6.65 -10.28
C ASP A 428 -23.70 5.55 -9.30
N MET A 429 -22.82 5.11 -8.39
CA MET A 429 -23.14 4.08 -7.40
C MET A 429 -24.16 4.56 -6.38
N ALA A 430 -24.05 5.79 -5.89
CA ALA A 430 -25.04 6.35 -4.96
C ALA A 430 -26.44 6.39 -5.60
N GLY A 431 -26.53 6.67 -6.90
CA GLY A 431 -27.78 6.62 -7.68
C GLY A 431 -28.46 5.26 -7.71
N LEU A 432 -27.77 4.16 -7.41
CA LEU A 432 -28.39 2.84 -7.30
C LEU A 432 -29.35 2.73 -6.09
N PHE A 433 -29.22 3.63 -5.11
CA PHE A 433 -29.88 3.58 -3.80
C PHE A 433 -30.82 4.76 -3.52
N ILE A 434 -30.79 5.81 -4.33
CA ILE A 434 -31.67 7.00 -4.23
C ILE A 434 -32.45 7.21 -5.53
N GLU A 435 -33.55 7.94 -5.47
CA GLU A 435 -34.36 8.21 -6.67
C GLU A 435 -33.67 9.23 -7.59
N ASN A 436 -33.10 10.25 -7.03
CA ASN A 436 -32.24 11.26 -7.69
C ASN A 436 -31.76 12.27 -6.63
N GLY A 437 -30.82 13.14 -7.01
CA GLY A 437 -30.40 14.26 -6.19
C GLY A 437 -28.91 14.34 -5.96
N PRO A 438 -28.45 15.30 -5.12
CA PRO A 438 -27.04 15.55 -4.88
C PRO A 438 -26.39 14.36 -4.15
N VAL A 439 -25.17 14.02 -4.56
CA VAL A 439 -24.36 12.97 -3.91
C VAL A 439 -23.20 13.60 -3.14
N VAL A 440 -22.56 14.58 -3.74
CA VAL A 440 -21.39 15.28 -3.17
C VAL A 440 -21.30 16.70 -3.75
N GLN A 441 -20.74 17.61 -2.98
CA GLN A 441 -20.40 18.94 -3.44
C GLN A 441 -18.88 19.05 -3.59
N VAL A 442 -18.39 19.67 -4.65
CA VAL A 442 -16.95 19.90 -4.85
C VAL A 442 -16.66 21.38 -5.06
N ARG A 443 -15.50 21.84 -4.64
CA ARG A 443 -15.04 23.22 -4.80
C ARG A 443 -13.58 23.23 -5.22
N SER A 444 -13.30 23.95 -6.31
CA SER A 444 -11.95 24.37 -6.72
C SER A 444 -11.68 25.78 -6.22
N THR A 445 -10.41 26.14 -6.08
CA THR A 445 -10.02 27.51 -5.66
C THR A 445 -10.50 28.53 -6.68
N GLY A 446 -11.16 29.58 -6.18
CA GLY A 446 -11.67 30.67 -7.03
C GLY A 446 -12.91 30.37 -7.89
N GLU A 447 -13.38 29.11 -7.87
CA GLU A 447 -14.54 28.69 -8.66
C GLU A 447 -15.80 28.49 -7.79
N PRO A 448 -17.00 28.68 -8.34
CA PRO A 448 -18.24 28.33 -7.66
C PRO A 448 -18.29 26.84 -7.34
N LYS A 449 -18.91 26.50 -6.20
CA LYS A 449 -19.13 25.09 -5.86
C LYS A 449 -19.95 24.37 -6.93
N GLN A 450 -19.60 23.14 -7.22
CA GLN A 450 -20.34 22.24 -8.09
C GLN A 450 -21.05 21.19 -7.24
N VAL A 451 -22.28 20.86 -7.62
CA VAL A 451 -23.04 19.78 -6.99
C VAL A 451 -23.09 18.62 -7.99
N LEU A 452 -22.46 17.51 -7.61
CA LEU A 452 -22.53 16.28 -8.40
C LEU A 452 -23.73 15.49 -7.92
N GLU A 453 -24.61 15.16 -8.85
CA GLU A 453 -25.92 14.60 -8.56
C GLU A 453 -26.24 13.40 -9.44
N ASP A 454 -26.97 12.45 -8.89
CA ASP A 454 -27.67 11.46 -9.68
C ASP A 454 -28.90 12.11 -10.36
N ARG A 455 -29.05 11.87 -11.65
CA ARG A 455 -30.17 12.35 -12.48
C ARG A 455 -31.10 11.24 -12.99
N ASP A 456 -30.70 9.99 -12.77
CA ASP A 456 -31.53 8.84 -13.10
C ASP A 456 -32.56 8.62 -11.97
N ARG A 457 -33.84 8.55 -12.32
CA ARG A 457 -34.90 8.31 -11.34
C ARG A 457 -35.13 6.84 -11.03
N SER A 458 -34.36 5.96 -11.61
CA SER A 458 -34.46 4.52 -11.31
C SER A 458 -33.70 4.19 -10.04
N ILE A 459 -34.31 3.43 -9.14
CA ILE A 459 -33.64 2.89 -7.96
C ILE A 459 -33.37 1.41 -8.18
N THR A 460 -32.13 1.00 -8.06
CA THR A 460 -31.78 -0.41 -8.19
C THR A 460 -32.10 -1.19 -6.91
N TRP A 461 -31.84 -0.58 -5.73
CA TRP A 461 -32.17 -1.17 -4.42
C TRP A 461 -32.85 -0.14 -3.51
N ASP A 462 -34.11 -0.42 -3.14
CA ASP A 462 -34.95 0.40 -2.24
C ASP A 462 -35.20 -0.24 -0.87
N GLY A 463 -34.70 -1.45 -0.66
CA GLY A 463 -34.82 -2.21 0.61
C GLY A 463 -33.85 -1.74 1.70
N PRO A 464 -33.84 -2.38 2.88
CA PRO A 464 -32.90 -2.12 3.97
C PRO A 464 -31.45 -2.18 3.49
N LEU A 465 -30.63 -1.21 3.94
CA LEU A 465 -29.22 -1.09 3.56
C LEU A 465 -28.38 -0.79 4.79
N VAL A 466 -27.29 -1.54 4.94
CA VAL A 466 -26.20 -1.28 5.88
C VAL A 466 -24.91 -1.09 5.10
N ILE A 467 -24.10 -0.14 5.50
CA ILE A 467 -22.75 0.06 4.94
C ILE A 467 -21.76 -0.18 6.06
N LEU A 468 -20.81 -1.10 5.82
CA LEU A 468 -19.68 -1.34 6.70
C LEU A 468 -18.49 -0.46 6.29
N VAL A 469 -17.87 0.20 7.28
CA VAL A 469 -16.69 1.05 7.08
C VAL A 469 -15.66 0.79 8.18
N ASN A 470 -14.41 1.19 7.95
CA ASN A 470 -13.38 1.21 8.97
C ASN A 470 -12.46 2.45 8.82
N GLU A 471 -11.40 2.52 9.61
CA GLU A 471 -10.43 3.62 9.62
C GLU A 471 -9.71 3.80 8.26
N LEU A 472 -9.69 2.76 7.41
CA LEU A 472 -9.07 2.79 6.07
C LEU A 472 -10.07 3.08 4.95
N SER A 473 -11.37 3.18 5.26
CA SER A 473 -12.38 3.64 4.29
C SER A 473 -12.16 5.12 4.01
N ALA A 474 -11.75 5.49 2.80
CA ALA A 474 -11.33 6.85 2.46
C ALA A 474 -11.97 7.38 1.18
N SER A 475 -11.99 8.72 1.03
CA SER A 475 -12.34 9.39 -0.24
C SER A 475 -13.71 8.98 -0.79
N ALA A 476 -13.80 8.27 -1.94
CA ALA A 476 -15.06 7.84 -2.55
C ALA A 476 -15.91 6.96 -1.60
N SER A 477 -15.26 6.15 -0.74
CA SER A 477 -15.97 5.38 0.30
C SER A 477 -16.64 6.32 1.30
N GLU A 478 -15.99 7.41 1.66
CA GLU A 478 -16.55 8.42 2.56
C GLU A 478 -17.67 9.22 1.89
N ILE A 479 -17.54 9.52 0.59
CA ILE A 479 -18.63 10.12 -0.18
C ILE A 479 -19.87 9.22 -0.17
N MET A 480 -19.69 7.92 -0.42
CA MET A 480 -20.79 6.94 -0.41
C MET A 480 -21.47 6.85 0.96
N ALA A 481 -20.67 6.64 2.02
CA ALA A 481 -21.17 6.53 3.38
C ALA A 481 -21.85 7.83 3.83
N ALA A 482 -21.23 9.00 3.57
CA ALA A 482 -21.78 10.30 3.94
C ALA A 482 -23.09 10.60 3.22
N ALA A 483 -23.16 10.37 1.91
CA ALA A 483 -24.40 10.58 1.14
C ALA A 483 -25.54 9.70 1.67
N MET A 484 -25.30 8.40 1.87
CA MET A 484 -26.31 7.49 2.40
C MET A 484 -26.74 7.84 3.82
N GLN A 485 -25.81 8.34 4.65
CA GLN A 485 -26.13 8.80 6.01
C GLN A 485 -26.93 10.11 5.98
N ASP A 486 -26.56 11.10 5.19
CA ASP A 486 -27.27 12.39 5.07
C ASP A 486 -28.70 12.19 4.52
N TYR A 487 -28.86 11.30 3.55
CA TYR A 487 -30.20 10.89 3.08
C TYR A 487 -31.00 10.07 4.10
N LYS A 488 -30.39 9.58 5.18
CA LYS A 488 -30.96 8.54 6.06
C LYS A 488 -31.37 7.29 5.29
N ARG A 489 -30.55 6.90 4.32
CA ARG A 489 -30.81 5.78 3.41
C ARG A 489 -30.19 4.47 3.89
N ALA A 490 -29.09 4.54 4.63
CA ALA A 490 -28.39 3.41 5.22
C ALA A 490 -28.02 3.67 6.67
N ILE A 491 -27.76 2.60 7.43
CA ILE A 491 -27.07 2.65 8.71
C ILE A 491 -25.58 2.36 8.45
N ILE A 492 -24.72 3.22 8.96
CA ILE A 492 -23.26 3.08 8.85
C ILE A 492 -22.75 2.40 10.12
N ILE A 493 -22.13 1.23 9.96
CA ILE A 493 -21.52 0.46 11.06
C ILE A 493 -20.03 0.39 10.84
N GLY A 494 -19.24 0.68 11.86
CA GLY A 494 -17.79 0.56 11.73
C GLY A 494 -17.02 1.30 12.80
N SER A 495 -15.79 1.71 12.47
CA SER A 495 -14.91 2.49 13.32
C SER A 495 -15.56 3.80 13.76
N LYS A 496 -15.00 4.42 14.80
CA LYS A 496 -15.47 5.72 15.33
C LYS A 496 -15.58 6.78 14.22
N GLN A 497 -14.66 6.76 13.29
CA GLN A 497 -14.65 7.58 12.07
C GLN A 497 -13.91 6.85 10.96
N THR A 498 -14.20 7.18 9.71
CA THR A 498 -13.44 6.77 8.54
C THR A 498 -12.14 7.56 8.43
N TYR A 499 -11.36 7.40 7.38
CA TYR A 499 -10.02 7.97 7.22
C TYR A 499 -9.98 9.50 7.35
N GLY A 500 -10.92 10.22 6.75
CA GLY A 500 -11.01 11.69 6.80
C GLY A 500 -10.37 12.41 5.62
N LYS A 501 -10.29 11.79 4.43
CA LYS A 501 -9.73 12.40 3.22
C LYS A 501 -10.79 13.16 2.44
N GLY A 502 -10.82 14.49 2.60
CA GLY A 502 -11.77 15.40 1.95
C GLY A 502 -11.27 16.07 0.66
N THR A 503 -10.16 15.59 0.10
CA THR A 503 -9.50 16.18 -1.08
C THR A 503 -9.68 15.33 -2.33
N VAL A 504 -9.61 15.98 -3.50
CA VAL A 504 -9.66 15.34 -4.83
C VAL A 504 -8.38 15.65 -5.59
N GLN A 505 -7.70 14.60 -6.05
CA GLN A 505 -6.52 14.72 -6.88
C GLN A 505 -6.86 14.54 -8.35
N ASN A 506 -6.26 15.39 -9.18
CA ASN A 506 -6.19 15.19 -10.63
C ASN A 506 -4.78 14.76 -11.02
N VAL A 507 -4.67 13.73 -11.84
CA VAL A 507 -3.39 13.27 -12.38
C VAL A 507 -3.09 14.09 -13.64
N ILE A 508 -2.10 14.96 -13.54
CA ILE A 508 -1.69 15.91 -14.58
C ILE A 508 -0.46 15.33 -15.28
N ASP A 509 -0.59 15.02 -16.58
CA ASP A 509 0.55 14.63 -17.41
C ASP A 509 1.49 15.82 -17.60
N LEU A 510 2.72 15.71 -17.08
CA LEU A 510 3.71 16.79 -17.14
C LEU A 510 4.28 17.00 -18.56
N ASN A 511 4.23 15.97 -19.41
CA ASN A 511 4.69 16.07 -20.80
C ASN A 511 3.87 17.09 -21.61
N GLY A 512 2.57 17.25 -21.29
CA GLY A 512 1.70 18.20 -21.93
C GLY A 512 2.07 19.68 -21.72
N TRP A 513 2.89 19.97 -20.71
CA TRP A 513 3.34 21.34 -20.37
C TRP A 513 4.64 21.75 -21.06
N VAL A 514 5.32 20.83 -21.72
CA VAL A 514 6.60 21.09 -22.39
C VAL A 514 6.44 20.99 -23.91
N ARG A 515 6.65 22.11 -24.58
CA ARG A 515 6.57 22.14 -26.05
C ARG A 515 7.76 21.40 -26.65
N ASN A 516 7.50 20.39 -27.50
CA ASN A 516 8.53 19.56 -28.16
C ASN A 516 9.51 18.92 -27.16
N ASN A 517 8.97 18.27 -26.14
CA ASN A 517 9.77 17.59 -25.12
C ASN A 517 10.74 16.58 -25.79
N THR A 518 12.05 16.85 -25.70
CA THR A 518 13.13 15.97 -26.16
C THR A 518 13.87 15.29 -25.00
N ASN A 519 13.53 15.61 -23.74
CA ASN A 519 14.22 15.15 -22.54
C ASN A 519 13.64 13.82 -21.98
N GLY A 520 12.79 13.16 -22.77
CA GLY A 520 12.11 11.93 -22.35
C GLY A 520 10.84 12.19 -21.53
N ASP A 521 10.25 11.12 -21.06
CA ASP A 521 9.01 11.19 -20.28
C ASP A 521 9.25 11.85 -18.92
N LEU A 522 8.42 12.84 -18.59
CA LEU A 522 8.47 13.60 -17.33
C LEU A 522 7.54 13.04 -16.25
N GLY A 523 6.76 11.99 -16.57
CA GLY A 523 5.79 11.45 -15.63
C GLY A 523 4.55 12.33 -15.44
N ALA A 524 3.94 12.25 -14.26
CA ALA A 524 2.73 12.98 -13.92
C ALA A 524 2.76 13.51 -12.49
N LEU A 525 1.91 14.48 -12.20
CA LEU A 525 1.67 15.00 -10.86
C LEU A 525 0.23 14.70 -10.47
N ALA A 526 0.05 13.89 -9.41
CA ALA A 526 -1.22 13.80 -8.73
C ALA A 526 -1.35 15.04 -7.85
N LEU A 527 -2.19 15.98 -8.26
CA LEU A 527 -2.31 17.31 -7.64
C LEU A 527 -3.66 17.46 -6.96
N THR A 528 -3.68 17.88 -5.72
CA THR A 528 -4.91 18.29 -5.03
C THR A 528 -5.46 19.58 -5.64
N THR A 529 -6.55 19.46 -6.40
CA THR A 529 -7.17 20.58 -7.13
C THR A 529 -8.52 20.98 -6.56
N GLN A 530 -9.13 20.12 -5.76
CA GLN A 530 -10.45 20.33 -5.21
C GLN A 530 -10.56 19.76 -3.80
N LYS A 531 -11.48 20.33 -3.02
CA LYS A 531 -12.05 19.70 -1.82
C LYS A 531 -13.49 19.29 -2.09
N TYR A 532 -13.93 18.22 -1.46
CA TYR A 532 -15.31 17.81 -1.52
C TYR A 532 -15.99 17.91 -0.14
N TYR A 533 -17.28 18.03 -0.19
CA TYR A 533 -18.13 18.28 0.98
C TYR A 533 -19.36 17.38 0.91
N ARG A 534 -19.85 17.00 2.06
CA ARG A 534 -21.14 16.33 2.20
C ARG A 534 -22.26 17.18 1.58
N ILE A 535 -23.36 16.56 1.23
CA ILE A 535 -24.54 17.30 0.77
C ILE A 535 -25.14 18.18 1.86
N SER A 536 -24.87 17.87 3.14
CA SER A 536 -25.21 18.70 4.31
C SER A 536 -24.30 19.92 4.48
N GLY A 537 -23.16 20.00 3.79
CA GLY A 537 -22.26 21.15 3.77
C GLY A 537 -20.91 20.95 4.48
N GLY A 538 -20.81 20.09 5.48
CA GLY A 538 -19.58 19.82 6.19
C GLY A 538 -18.56 19.02 5.36
N SER A 539 -17.26 19.30 5.54
CA SER A 539 -16.19 18.45 4.94
C SER A 539 -16.04 17.15 5.73
N VAL A 540 -15.55 16.10 5.07
CA VAL A 540 -15.04 14.90 5.74
C VAL A 540 -13.55 15.05 6.10
N GLN A 541 -12.89 16.11 5.64
CA GLN A 541 -11.46 16.34 5.90
C GLN A 541 -11.15 16.29 7.39
N LEU A 542 -10.15 15.53 7.81
CA LEU A 542 -9.72 15.24 9.19
C LEU A 542 -10.75 14.47 10.05
N GLU A 543 -12.05 14.69 9.85
CA GLU A 543 -13.10 14.13 10.70
C GLU A 543 -13.71 12.81 10.21
N GLY A 544 -13.58 12.51 8.91
CA GLY A 544 -14.21 11.35 8.31
C GLY A 544 -15.73 11.33 8.40
N VAL A 545 -16.30 10.16 8.13
CA VAL A 545 -17.71 9.85 8.40
C VAL A 545 -17.79 9.12 9.75
N LYS A 546 -18.55 9.67 10.69
CA LYS A 546 -18.79 9.06 12.01
C LYS A 546 -19.85 7.97 11.85
N SER A 547 -19.54 6.75 12.27
CA SER A 547 -20.48 5.63 12.20
C SER A 547 -21.70 5.83 13.08
N ASP A 548 -22.86 5.37 12.63
CA ASP A 548 -24.10 5.37 13.42
C ASP A 548 -24.04 4.32 14.54
N VAL A 549 -23.36 3.21 14.27
CA VAL A 549 -23.03 2.15 15.24
C VAL A 549 -21.51 2.01 15.26
N VAL A 550 -20.89 2.38 16.37
CA VAL A 550 -19.45 2.32 16.55
C VAL A 550 -19.04 0.95 17.05
N VAL A 551 -18.11 0.31 16.39
CA VAL A 551 -17.52 -0.98 16.76
C VAL A 551 -15.99 -0.87 16.79
N PRO A 552 -15.29 -1.52 17.72
CA PRO A 552 -13.84 -1.53 17.75
C PRO A 552 -13.26 -2.33 16.60
N GLY A 553 -12.07 -1.94 16.13
CA GLY A 553 -11.30 -2.64 15.11
C GLY A 553 -9.82 -2.67 15.46
N LYS A 554 -9.03 -3.37 14.66
CA LYS A 554 -7.58 -3.52 14.87
C LYS A 554 -6.81 -2.19 14.87
N PHE A 555 -7.36 -1.15 14.25
CA PHE A 555 -6.74 0.17 14.13
C PHE A 555 -7.31 1.22 15.11
N SER A 556 -8.24 0.84 15.99
CA SER A 556 -8.96 1.80 16.85
C SER A 556 -8.06 2.68 17.74
N PHE A 557 -6.83 2.24 17.99
CA PHE A 557 -5.84 2.96 18.80
C PHE A 557 -4.55 3.28 18.04
N ILE A 558 -4.56 3.13 16.72
CA ILE A 558 -3.41 3.41 15.84
C ILE A 558 -3.73 4.65 15.00
N ASP A 559 -2.79 5.56 14.93
CA ASP A 559 -2.90 6.80 14.16
C ASP A 559 -2.73 6.48 12.66
N VAL A 560 -3.85 6.35 11.93
CA VAL A 560 -3.88 5.97 10.50
C VAL A 560 -4.73 6.92 9.65
N GLY A 561 -5.35 7.93 10.26
CA GLY A 561 -6.27 8.85 9.59
C GLY A 561 -5.57 10.05 8.95
N GLU A 562 -6.35 10.84 8.21
CA GLU A 562 -5.90 12.11 7.62
C GLU A 562 -5.39 13.11 8.65
N LYS A 563 -6.03 13.17 9.82
CA LYS A 563 -5.66 14.04 10.92
C LYS A 563 -4.26 13.76 11.49
N ASP A 564 -3.72 12.58 11.21
CA ASP A 564 -2.42 12.13 11.68
C ASP A 564 -1.31 12.36 10.63
N LYS A 565 -1.67 12.98 9.50
CA LYS A 565 -0.73 13.36 8.43
C LYS A 565 -0.25 14.79 8.62
N GLU A 566 1.05 14.99 8.43
CA GLU A 566 1.63 16.33 8.32
C GLU A 566 1.05 17.04 7.08
N ASN A 567 0.96 18.36 7.13
CA ASN A 567 0.46 19.20 6.03
C ASN A 567 -0.96 18.90 5.54
N ALA A 568 -1.78 18.15 6.30
CA ALA A 568 -3.16 17.90 5.94
C ALA A 568 -3.96 19.20 5.89
N LEU A 569 -4.74 19.39 4.78
CA LEU A 569 -5.58 20.58 4.64
C LEU A 569 -6.61 20.68 5.77
N PRO A 570 -6.93 21.89 6.25
CA PRO A 570 -7.85 22.09 7.38
C PRO A 570 -9.28 21.69 7.03
N TRP A 571 -10.04 21.34 8.05
CA TRP A 571 -11.49 21.16 7.94
C TRP A 571 -12.18 22.50 7.66
N ASP A 572 -13.20 22.50 6.81
CA ASP A 572 -14.08 23.61 6.56
C ASP A 572 -15.49 23.16 6.15
N GLU A 573 -16.40 24.09 5.97
CA GLU A 573 -17.77 23.83 5.55
C GLU A 573 -18.25 24.81 4.49
N ILE A 574 -19.25 24.41 3.72
CA ILE A 574 -19.95 25.23 2.72
C ILE A 574 -21.47 25.07 2.91
N ASP A 575 -22.26 25.92 2.24
CA ASP A 575 -23.71 25.80 2.29
C ASP A 575 -24.20 24.43 1.82
N SER A 576 -25.19 23.86 2.52
CA SER A 576 -25.81 22.60 2.16
C SER A 576 -26.43 22.64 0.75
N ALA A 577 -26.41 21.51 0.07
CA ALA A 577 -27.19 21.31 -1.14
C ALA A 577 -28.70 21.16 -0.81
N LYS A 578 -29.54 21.33 -1.81
CA LYS A 578 -30.98 21.07 -1.65
C LYS A 578 -31.27 19.59 -1.86
N TYR A 579 -31.69 18.89 -0.80
CA TYR A 579 -32.07 17.50 -0.88
C TYR A 579 -33.22 17.20 0.10
N SER A 580 -33.87 16.07 -0.08
CA SER A 580 -34.89 15.56 0.84
C SER A 580 -34.43 14.22 1.41
N THR A 581 -34.55 14.03 2.71
CA THR A 581 -34.23 12.76 3.33
C THR A 581 -35.14 11.64 2.81
N TRP A 582 -34.60 10.43 2.77
CA TRP A 582 -35.34 9.24 2.39
C TRP A 582 -36.53 9.07 3.32
N SER A 583 -37.72 9.15 2.78
CA SER A 583 -38.97 9.12 3.55
C SER A 583 -39.46 7.70 3.83
N ASN A 584 -38.58 6.84 4.30
CA ASN A 584 -38.92 5.44 4.46
C ASN A 584 -39.51 5.05 5.80
N TYR A 585 -40.15 3.94 5.75
CA TYR A 585 -40.85 3.26 6.83
C TYR A 585 -39.93 2.56 7.83
N PHE A 586 -38.60 2.69 7.68
CA PHE A 586 -37.64 2.04 8.57
C PHE A 586 -37.41 2.88 9.85
N ASP A 587 -37.40 2.17 10.98
CA ASP A 587 -37.05 2.79 12.26
C ASP A 587 -35.54 2.70 12.53
N TYR A 588 -34.80 3.60 11.89
CA TYR A 588 -33.33 3.64 12.04
C TYR A 588 -32.90 3.85 13.49
N ALA A 589 -33.62 4.69 14.25
CA ALA A 589 -33.26 4.97 15.63
C ALA A 589 -33.40 3.75 16.54
N ALA A 590 -34.46 2.95 16.34
CA ALA A 590 -34.63 1.70 17.07
C ALA A 590 -33.56 0.67 16.68
N ALA A 591 -33.29 0.52 15.38
CA ALA A 591 -32.28 -0.42 14.90
C ALA A 591 -30.86 -0.06 15.43
N ILE A 592 -30.48 1.22 15.39
CA ILE A 592 -29.20 1.70 15.95
C ILE A 592 -29.13 1.44 17.47
N LYS A 593 -30.22 1.72 18.19
CA LYS A 593 -30.27 1.47 19.64
C LYS A 593 -30.09 -0.03 19.94
N ASN A 594 -30.82 -0.89 19.27
CA ASN A 594 -30.73 -2.34 19.46
C ASN A 594 -29.32 -2.85 19.13
N SER A 595 -28.74 -2.35 18.06
CA SER A 595 -27.36 -2.69 17.67
C SER A 595 -26.36 -2.28 18.75
N ASN A 596 -26.43 -1.04 19.24
CA ASN A 596 -25.54 -0.58 20.31
C ASN A 596 -25.69 -1.43 21.60
N GLU A 597 -26.93 -1.85 21.94
CA GLU A 597 -27.16 -2.73 23.08
C GLU A 597 -26.53 -4.13 22.87
N ARG A 598 -26.58 -4.69 21.66
CA ARG A 598 -25.91 -5.96 21.32
C ARG A 598 -24.40 -5.82 21.35
N MET A 599 -23.86 -4.74 20.76
CA MET A 599 -22.41 -4.55 20.62
C MET A 599 -21.75 -4.29 21.97
N ASN A 600 -22.35 -3.50 22.85
CA ASN A 600 -21.83 -3.24 24.18
C ASN A 600 -21.67 -4.50 25.06
N ASN A 601 -22.41 -5.57 24.76
CA ASN A 601 -22.36 -6.84 25.47
C ASN A 601 -21.70 -7.96 24.66
N ASN A 602 -21.10 -7.63 23.52
CA ASN A 602 -20.50 -8.62 22.62
C ASN A 602 -19.06 -8.96 23.08
N HIS A 603 -18.87 -10.20 23.53
CA HIS A 603 -17.57 -10.68 24.01
C HIS A 603 -16.47 -10.59 22.94
N GLN A 604 -16.79 -10.92 21.69
CA GLN A 604 -15.84 -10.88 20.57
C GLN A 604 -15.33 -9.47 20.32
N LEU A 605 -16.22 -8.47 20.34
CA LEU A 605 -15.81 -7.07 20.15
C LEU A 605 -14.99 -6.54 21.32
N ASN A 606 -15.34 -6.90 22.55
CA ASN A 606 -14.53 -6.53 23.71
C ASN A 606 -13.11 -7.10 23.62
N LEU A 607 -12.99 -8.35 23.16
CA LEU A 607 -11.71 -9.00 22.96
C LEU A 607 -10.89 -8.34 21.83
N ILE A 608 -11.54 -7.90 20.75
CA ILE A 608 -10.91 -7.14 19.66
C ILE A 608 -10.40 -5.78 20.18
N GLU A 609 -11.19 -5.10 21.01
CA GLU A 609 -10.79 -3.81 21.62
C GLU A 609 -9.58 -3.98 22.54
N GLU A 610 -9.60 -4.98 23.42
CA GLU A 610 -8.46 -5.31 24.27
C GLU A 610 -7.20 -5.66 23.47
N ASN A 611 -7.36 -6.41 22.38
CA ASN A 611 -6.25 -6.72 21.49
C ASN A 611 -5.67 -5.46 20.83
N ALA A 612 -6.53 -4.56 20.34
CA ALA A 612 -6.09 -3.31 19.73
C ALA A 612 -5.33 -2.41 20.72
N GLN A 613 -5.78 -2.34 21.98
CA GLN A 613 -5.07 -1.64 23.06
C GLN A 613 -3.72 -2.29 23.37
N TRP A 614 -3.68 -3.63 23.43
CA TRP A 614 -2.44 -4.38 23.65
C TRP A 614 -1.45 -4.15 22.52
N VAL A 615 -1.89 -4.22 21.26
CA VAL A 615 -1.04 -3.93 20.08
C VAL A 615 -0.47 -2.51 20.16
N LYS A 616 -1.30 -1.51 20.48
CA LYS A 616 -0.83 -0.13 20.70
C LYS A 616 0.26 -0.05 21.76
N SER A 617 0.07 -0.73 22.90
CA SER A 617 1.08 -0.75 23.96
C SER A 617 2.42 -1.33 23.50
N LYS A 618 2.40 -2.33 22.57
CA LYS A 618 3.63 -2.92 22.00
C LYS A 618 4.29 -2.00 20.96
N ILE A 619 3.50 -1.30 20.15
CA ILE A 619 4.01 -0.28 19.22
C ILE A 619 4.71 0.87 19.98
N ASP A 620 4.19 1.23 21.16
CA ASP A 620 4.76 2.30 22.00
C ASP A 620 6.04 1.85 22.75
N GLU A 621 6.33 0.56 22.79
CA GLU A 621 7.59 0.05 23.34
C GLU A 621 8.75 0.27 22.36
N LYS A 622 9.49 1.37 22.55
CA LYS A 622 10.59 1.79 21.64
C LYS A 622 11.98 1.29 22.03
N SER A 623 12.09 0.26 22.87
CA SER A 623 13.37 -0.28 23.29
C SER A 623 13.33 -1.81 23.34
N VAL A 624 14.36 -2.43 22.75
CA VAL A 624 14.52 -3.88 22.72
C VAL A 624 15.78 -4.28 23.47
N PRO A 625 15.73 -5.21 24.45
CA PRO A 625 16.91 -5.71 25.11
C PRO A 625 17.74 -6.57 24.15
N LEU A 626 19.07 -6.36 24.14
CA LEU A 626 20.03 -7.14 23.38
C LEU A 626 20.72 -8.24 24.22
N ASN A 627 20.37 -8.35 25.49
CA ASN A 627 20.70 -9.48 26.34
C ASN A 627 19.72 -10.62 26.06
N TYR A 628 20.20 -11.83 25.76
CA TYR A 628 19.35 -12.93 25.30
C TYR A 628 18.30 -13.36 26.33
N ASP A 629 18.69 -13.49 27.60
CA ASP A 629 17.75 -13.90 28.63
C ASP A 629 16.60 -12.90 28.81
N LYS A 630 16.92 -11.58 28.77
CA LYS A 630 15.94 -10.49 28.83
C LYS A 630 15.06 -10.44 27.58
N TYR A 631 15.67 -10.65 26.41
CA TYR A 631 14.96 -10.71 25.12
C TYR A 631 13.95 -11.87 25.14
N LYS A 632 14.41 -13.07 25.48
CA LYS A 632 13.58 -14.27 25.55
C LYS A 632 12.45 -14.15 26.59
N ALA A 633 12.75 -13.59 27.76
CA ALA A 633 11.73 -13.33 28.78
C ALA A 633 10.66 -12.35 28.26
N LYS A 634 11.06 -11.30 27.52
CA LYS A 634 10.13 -10.33 26.88
C LYS A 634 9.27 -11.01 25.83
N ILE A 635 9.86 -11.82 24.94
CA ILE A 635 9.11 -12.58 23.92
C ILE A 635 8.13 -13.55 24.57
N ALA A 636 8.58 -14.33 25.58
CA ALA A 636 7.73 -15.26 26.29
C ALA A 636 6.55 -14.57 27.00
N LEU A 637 6.77 -13.40 27.59
CA LEU A 637 5.71 -12.57 28.18
C LEU A 637 4.71 -12.12 27.11
N ASN A 638 5.21 -11.56 25.99
CA ASN A 638 4.35 -11.10 24.89
C ASN A 638 3.52 -12.24 24.30
N ASN A 639 4.12 -13.40 24.07
CA ASN A 639 3.41 -14.58 23.58
C ASN A 639 2.30 -15.02 24.55
N LYS A 640 2.61 -15.10 25.85
CA LYS A 640 1.63 -15.43 26.88
C LYS A 640 0.47 -14.42 26.95
N GLU A 641 0.77 -13.13 26.81
CA GLU A 641 -0.26 -12.10 26.76
C GLU A 641 -1.11 -12.21 25.49
N ALA A 642 -0.49 -12.58 24.35
CA ALA A 642 -1.15 -12.74 23.06
C ALA A 642 -2.05 -13.99 22.98
N GLU A 643 -1.75 -15.06 23.73
CA GLU A 643 -2.52 -16.31 23.73
C GLU A 643 -4.03 -16.11 23.91
N ARG A 644 -4.43 -15.16 24.76
CA ARG A 644 -5.85 -14.86 25.01
C ARG A 644 -6.56 -14.31 23.77
N PHE A 645 -5.82 -13.70 22.83
CA PHE A 645 -6.37 -13.13 21.60
C PHE A 645 -6.51 -14.13 20.46
N GLU A 646 -5.94 -15.35 20.61
CA GLU A 646 -6.18 -16.41 19.64
C GLU A 646 -7.67 -16.78 19.50
N GLU A 647 -8.46 -16.47 20.52
CA GLU A 647 -9.91 -16.69 20.51
C GLU A 647 -10.60 -15.82 19.44
N ILE A 648 -10.05 -14.66 19.10
CA ILE A 648 -10.55 -13.79 18.03
C ILE A 648 -10.67 -14.57 16.72
N ASN A 649 -9.64 -15.35 16.38
CA ASN A 649 -9.58 -16.14 15.15
C ASN A 649 -10.45 -17.41 15.19
N LYS A 650 -10.96 -17.79 16.36
CA LYS A 650 -11.85 -18.95 16.55
C LYS A 650 -13.32 -18.56 16.46
N TYR A 651 -13.62 -17.25 16.36
CA TYR A 651 -14.99 -16.76 16.22
C TYR A 651 -15.65 -17.38 14.99
N LYS A 652 -16.87 -17.84 15.17
CA LYS A 652 -17.66 -18.42 14.09
C LYS A 652 -19.13 -18.19 14.34
N THR A 653 -19.81 -17.65 13.35
CA THR A 653 -21.25 -17.51 13.33
C THR A 653 -21.92 -18.81 12.90
N ASN A 654 -23.23 -18.90 13.07
CA ASN A 654 -24.06 -19.99 12.52
C ASN A 654 -24.54 -19.70 11.09
N LEU A 655 -23.97 -18.69 10.44
CA LEU A 655 -24.35 -18.25 9.11
C LEU A 655 -23.61 -19.04 8.03
N THR A 656 -24.35 -19.37 6.97
CA THR A 656 -23.78 -20.04 5.78
C THR A 656 -23.88 -19.10 4.60
N PHE A 657 -22.73 -18.71 4.10
CA PHE A 657 -22.58 -17.86 2.92
C PHE A 657 -22.42 -18.71 1.67
N GLN A 658 -22.96 -18.24 0.56
CA GLN A 658 -22.87 -18.94 -0.72
C GLN A 658 -22.87 -17.97 -1.90
N SER A 659 -22.22 -18.38 -2.99
CA SER A 659 -22.25 -17.60 -4.23
C SER A 659 -23.65 -17.52 -4.82
N PRO A 660 -24.02 -16.40 -5.46
CA PRO A 660 -25.23 -16.27 -6.25
C PRO A 660 -25.31 -17.33 -7.36
N LEU A 661 -26.52 -17.61 -7.84
CA LEU A 661 -26.78 -18.70 -8.79
C LEU A 661 -25.98 -18.54 -10.08
N TYR A 662 -25.88 -17.30 -10.60
CA TYR A 662 -25.14 -17.02 -11.82
C TYR A 662 -23.64 -17.36 -11.71
N GLU A 663 -23.05 -17.14 -10.53
CA GLU A 663 -21.63 -17.43 -10.27
C GLU A 663 -21.38 -18.94 -10.18
N LYS A 664 -22.33 -19.69 -9.62
CA LYS A 664 -22.29 -21.16 -9.63
C LYS A 664 -22.30 -21.75 -11.05
N GLU A 665 -22.97 -21.07 -11.99
CA GLU A 665 -22.94 -21.45 -13.40
C GLU A 665 -21.57 -21.14 -14.05
N LEU A 666 -20.90 -20.08 -13.60
CA LEU A 666 -19.52 -19.76 -14.03
C LEU A 666 -18.55 -20.82 -13.54
N PHE A 667 -18.63 -21.26 -12.29
CA PHE A 667 -17.75 -22.31 -11.74
C PHE A 667 -17.78 -23.61 -12.55
N ALA A 668 -18.91 -23.92 -13.17
CA ALA A 668 -19.03 -25.12 -14.02
C ALA A 668 -18.28 -24.99 -15.35
N LYS A 669 -17.95 -23.78 -15.78
CA LYS A 669 -17.32 -23.47 -17.08
C LYS A 669 -15.89 -22.93 -16.92
N ASP A 670 -15.52 -22.59 -15.70
CA ASP A 670 -14.28 -21.88 -15.40
C ASP A 670 -13.15 -22.86 -15.10
N THR A 671 -11.99 -22.60 -15.70
CA THR A 671 -10.74 -23.34 -15.48
C THR A 671 -9.86 -22.63 -14.45
N THR A 672 -10.36 -21.57 -13.82
CA THR A 672 -9.64 -20.81 -12.80
C THR A 672 -9.90 -21.34 -11.39
N ASP A 673 -9.24 -20.77 -10.37
CA ASP A 673 -9.45 -21.07 -8.97
C ASP A 673 -10.58 -20.20 -8.32
N LEU A 674 -11.46 -19.60 -9.15
CA LEU A 674 -12.51 -18.68 -8.70
C LEU A 674 -13.38 -19.31 -7.61
N LYS A 675 -13.79 -20.57 -7.79
CA LYS A 675 -14.60 -21.29 -6.80
C LYS A 675 -13.89 -21.38 -5.44
N GLU A 676 -12.63 -21.76 -5.42
CA GLU A 676 -11.85 -21.88 -4.18
C GLU A 676 -11.65 -20.52 -3.50
N LYS A 677 -11.43 -19.46 -4.27
CA LYS A 677 -11.35 -18.08 -3.77
C LYS A 677 -12.67 -17.67 -3.11
N ARG A 678 -13.80 -17.97 -3.74
CA ARG A 678 -15.13 -17.68 -3.17
C ARG A 678 -15.39 -18.47 -1.90
N GLU A 679 -15.03 -19.75 -1.85
CA GLU A 679 -15.17 -20.59 -0.65
C GLU A 679 -14.35 -20.05 0.52
N ARG A 680 -13.10 -19.62 0.28
CA ARG A 680 -12.28 -18.96 1.31
C ARG A 680 -12.92 -17.65 1.80
N TRP A 681 -13.43 -16.83 0.90
CA TRP A 681 -14.13 -15.60 1.27
C TRP A 681 -15.42 -15.88 2.07
N HIS A 682 -16.24 -16.85 1.67
CA HIS A 682 -17.42 -17.26 2.43
C HIS A 682 -17.05 -17.77 3.83
N GLN A 683 -15.95 -18.47 3.95
CA GLN A 683 -15.43 -18.87 5.25
C GLN A 683 -15.07 -17.65 6.11
N SER A 684 -14.39 -16.67 5.56
CA SER A 684 -14.05 -15.44 6.30
C SER A 684 -15.31 -14.67 6.72
N LEU A 685 -16.33 -14.55 5.86
CA LEU A 685 -17.60 -13.93 6.21
C LEU A 685 -18.30 -14.68 7.36
N SER A 686 -18.19 -16.01 7.43
CA SER A 686 -18.76 -16.81 8.53
C SER A 686 -18.04 -16.61 9.87
N GLN A 687 -16.89 -15.95 9.86
CA GLN A 687 -16.06 -15.62 11.04
C GLN A 687 -16.05 -14.12 11.35
N ASP A 688 -16.93 -13.37 10.72
CA ASP A 688 -16.95 -11.90 10.78
C ASP A 688 -18.09 -11.38 11.66
N VAL A 689 -17.77 -10.90 12.85
CA VAL A 689 -18.71 -10.35 13.81
C VAL A 689 -19.40 -9.07 13.32
N TYR A 690 -18.73 -8.30 12.46
CA TYR A 690 -19.29 -7.06 11.90
C TYR A 690 -20.36 -7.35 10.84
N VAL A 691 -20.11 -8.36 10.00
CA VAL A 691 -21.09 -8.83 9.01
C VAL A 691 -22.30 -9.44 9.72
N GLU A 692 -22.09 -10.24 10.78
CA GLU A 692 -23.19 -10.77 11.59
C GLU A 692 -24.05 -9.65 12.17
N GLU A 693 -23.44 -8.60 12.72
CA GLU A 693 -24.19 -7.46 13.25
C GLU A 693 -24.91 -6.67 12.17
N ALA A 694 -24.27 -6.48 11.01
CA ALA A 694 -24.92 -5.84 9.88
C ALA A 694 -26.22 -6.58 9.46
N LEU A 695 -26.19 -7.92 9.49
CA LEU A 695 -27.38 -8.74 9.22
C LEU A 695 -28.43 -8.62 10.32
N ASN A 696 -28.05 -8.51 11.59
CA ASN A 696 -28.96 -8.25 12.70
C ASN A 696 -29.68 -6.90 12.53
N VAL A 697 -28.93 -5.86 12.15
CA VAL A 697 -29.51 -4.53 11.88
C VAL A 697 -30.47 -4.57 10.69
N LEU A 698 -30.14 -5.28 9.61
CA LEU A 698 -31.04 -5.46 8.48
C LEU A 698 -32.35 -6.17 8.90
N GLU A 699 -32.31 -7.12 9.82
CA GLU A 699 -33.49 -7.80 10.37
C GLU A 699 -34.31 -6.85 11.23
N ASP A 700 -33.69 -6.03 12.10
CA ASP A 700 -34.40 -5.00 12.88
C ASP A 700 -35.13 -4.00 11.96
N LEU A 701 -34.50 -3.56 10.88
CA LEU A 701 -35.11 -2.64 9.89
C LEU A 701 -36.30 -3.30 9.19
N LYS A 702 -36.17 -4.55 8.77
CA LYS A 702 -37.27 -5.32 8.14
C LYS A 702 -38.44 -5.49 9.07
N THR A 703 -38.22 -5.81 10.33
CA THR A 703 -39.26 -6.00 11.33
C THR A 703 -40.06 -4.72 11.52
N SER A 704 -39.37 -3.56 11.65
CA SER A 704 -40.05 -2.26 11.80
C SER A 704 -40.86 -1.88 10.57
N TYR A 705 -40.39 -2.18 9.35
CA TYR A 705 -41.13 -1.98 8.11
C TYR A 705 -42.44 -2.77 8.07
N ASN A 706 -42.40 -4.05 8.43
CA ASN A 706 -43.57 -4.91 8.45
C ASN A 706 -44.63 -4.45 9.47
N ILE A 707 -44.19 -4.00 10.66
CA ILE A 707 -45.10 -3.48 11.69
C ILE A 707 -45.81 -2.22 11.19
N LYS A 708 -45.12 -1.26 10.60
CA LYS A 708 -45.73 -0.02 10.07
C LYS A 708 -46.67 -0.28 8.91
N LYS A 709 -46.34 -1.20 8.01
CA LYS A 709 -47.20 -1.59 6.90
C LYS A 709 -48.51 -2.19 7.36
N VAL A 710 -48.49 -3.02 8.40
CA VAL A 710 -49.72 -3.61 9.01
C VAL A 710 -50.54 -2.54 9.69
N ALA A 711 -49.94 -1.57 10.37
CA ALA A 711 -50.64 -0.47 11.02
C ALA A 711 -51.32 0.48 10.04
N THR A 712 -50.70 0.76 8.87
CA THR A 712 -51.31 1.59 7.81
C THR A 712 -52.47 0.90 7.06
N VAL A 713 -52.49 -0.40 7.04
CA VAL A 713 -53.62 -1.17 6.39
C VAL A 713 -54.82 -1.26 7.32
N LYS A 714 -54.68 -1.05 8.64
CA LYS A 714 -55.77 -1.11 9.62
C LYS A 714 -56.46 0.23 9.90
N ASN A 715 -55.96 1.35 9.37
CA ASN A 715 -56.60 2.67 9.39
C ASN A 715 -57.16 3.01 8.02
#